data_85b1b899e5308b724a2a23342176d353
#
_entry.id   85b1b899e5308b724a2a23342176d353
#
_cell.length_a   1.000
_cell.length_b   1.000
_cell.length_c   1.000
_cell.angle_alpha   90.00
_cell.angle_beta   90.00
_cell.angle_gamma   90.00
#
_symmetry.space_group_name_H-M   'P 1'
#
loop_
_entity.id
_entity.type
_entity.pdbx_description
1 polymer ?
#
loop_
_entity_poly.entity_id
_entity_poly.type
_entity_poly.pdbx_seq_one_letter_code
_entity_poly.pdbx_strand_id
1 'polypeptide(L)'
;MNTLIKSLKVDARLISHLGEALIDSNKVALMELIKNSSDADATVCKIDIDTDFENDKGKGKILIEDNGIGMNSYIIENSFLKIASSFKKNFQKISPKFKRIAQGNKGIGRLSLNKLGTSVKITTKLDTDFLSENYKLLDVENIYGDNIDNILKNNQCKYYTFEINWEQFDSENTSIEDVKISIKHENMNDSINFNRKKHGTKIEIFGLKNIEYWNDNTVIESIKEEITQLFNPFIEKESSFLVKVKISNNPIFTNDTLDKERIKQTAFSYTTFNFLENEKKLNIHLRRNKYYIKSEVENLVNEMDKSNFKIIKKPDYNYLYKKYSEDIVEIDLSNLQELKNTAGNYQCELSGFNLYDEDKIFLPGNFNGEIFAYSFANNKKITELKKYINEFLGVKVYRNNFRILPYGSIDNDWLDMSGYNSRIKSIIYKKHTTIGYVKIDGLENLEKIKEMTNRQGIQLDNYGQNFILLMKNIVYRIIAKLETNFNSIFSTPPKQVLRKFNSGEEIESGEFLFKKNEDFQKDSKELINKMKDEVKNEPKNNVISEILESLDEKIDEIDKYNLNKERLIEQEYIEIKELTPILGSAIIAQSLAHEIKRLSNQIDSIVRTIKHYCDIKVHHKLDQVTMNCYYLSKYASVLDVNSKAKRRKYETFLIKDYLETILEENPILHYKGEDYKCKIKGKDFTIRGIKANIKVIVENMILNSLYWLEYFNIPEPLICFELFPDERKLIISDNGKGIDQNISNKIFEPFVSNKPHRDGLGMGLYIVTELLQDFGAIISLDEELNNYGNKYKFIIEFLEENNNE
;
A
#
# COMPACT_ATOMS: atom_id res chain seq x y z
N MET A 1 1.42 -59.17 17.82
CA MET A 1 1.02 -58.07 16.89
C MET A 1 2.12 -57.96 15.84
N ASN A 2 1.83 -58.24 14.58
CA ASN A 2 2.81 -58.07 13.50
C ASN A 2 2.80 -56.58 13.13
N THR A 3 3.84 -55.87 13.50
CA THR A 3 4.03 -54.45 13.12
C THR A 3 4.67 -54.40 11.73
N LEU A 4 3.99 -53.85 10.76
CA LEU A 4 4.51 -53.60 9.42
C LEU A 4 5.13 -52.20 9.40
N ILE A 5 6.47 -52.15 9.33
CA ILE A 5 7.20 -50.86 9.22
C ILE A 5 7.35 -50.52 7.74
N LYS A 6 6.87 -49.36 7.30
CA LYS A 6 7.05 -48.84 5.93
C LYS A 6 7.56 -47.40 5.98
N SER A 7 8.45 -47.03 5.09
CA SER A 7 8.91 -45.67 4.90
C SER A 7 7.91 -44.86 4.07
N LEU A 8 7.80 -43.55 4.35
CA LEU A 8 7.08 -42.60 3.52
C LEU A 8 7.83 -42.45 2.17
N LYS A 9 7.11 -42.58 1.06
CA LYS A 9 7.66 -42.32 -0.28
C LYS A 9 7.18 -40.95 -0.76
N VAL A 10 8.06 -40.21 -1.46
CA VAL A 10 7.76 -38.87 -1.97
C VAL A 10 7.73 -38.95 -3.50
N ASP A 11 6.61 -38.59 -4.07
CA ASP A 11 6.42 -38.48 -5.54
C ASP A 11 7.25 -37.28 -6.06
N ALA A 12 7.91 -37.47 -7.23
CA ALA A 12 8.77 -36.47 -7.83
C ALA A 12 8.01 -35.18 -8.18
N ARG A 13 6.72 -35.29 -8.52
CA ARG A 13 5.84 -34.10 -8.80
C ARG A 13 5.75 -33.09 -7.66
N LEU A 14 6.04 -33.53 -6.42
CA LEU A 14 6.10 -32.58 -5.31
C LEU A 14 7.08 -31.43 -5.57
N ILE A 15 8.16 -31.68 -6.31
CA ILE A 15 9.19 -30.68 -6.65
C ILE A 15 8.60 -29.60 -7.57
N SER A 16 7.88 -30.02 -8.62
CA SER A 16 7.21 -29.10 -9.56
C SER A 16 6.15 -28.27 -8.83
N HIS A 17 5.31 -28.90 -8.01
CA HIS A 17 4.30 -28.19 -7.22
C HIS A 17 4.91 -27.21 -6.21
N LEU A 18 5.99 -27.59 -5.52
CA LEU A 18 6.67 -26.66 -4.61
C LEU A 18 7.31 -25.50 -5.36
N GLY A 19 7.88 -25.73 -6.55
CA GLY A 19 8.44 -24.67 -7.40
C GLY A 19 7.39 -23.63 -7.81
N GLU A 20 6.21 -24.09 -8.17
CA GLU A 20 5.11 -23.22 -8.58
C GLU A 20 4.45 -22.50 -7.40
N ALA A 21 4.27 -23.18 -6.26
CA ALA A 21 3.58 -22.65 -5.10
C ALA A 21 4.43 -21.72 -4.23
N LEU A 22 5.74 -21.98 -4.11
CA LEU A 22 6.63 -21.22 -3.22
C LEU A 22 7.23 -19.98 -3.88
N ILE A 23 7.23 -19.90 -5.20
CA ILE A 23 7.76 -18.76 -5.96
C ILE A 23 6.58 -18.04 -6.64
N ASP A 24 6.25 -16.89 -6.14
CA ASP A 24 5.05 -16.14 -6.53
C ASP A 24 5.06 -15.72 -8.02
N SER A 25 6.20 -15.21 -8.51
CA SER A 25 6.30 -14.70 -9.88
C SER A 25 7.67 -14.98 -10.51
N ASN A 26 7.75 -14.89 -11.85
CA ASN A 26 9.02 -14.99 -12.59
C ASN A 26 10.02 -13.92 -12.14
N LYS A 27 9.53 -12.76 -11.74
CA LYS A 27 10.32 -11.65 -11.22
C LYS A 27 10.98 -12.02 -9.89
N VAL A 28 10.24 -12.59 -8.95
CA VAL A 28 10.78 -13.09 -7.66
C VAL A 28 11.81 -14.18 -7.91
N ALA A 29 11.55 -15.10 -8.87
CA ALA A 29 12.50 -16.12 -9.26
C ALA A 29 13.83 -15.52 -9.73
N LEU A 30 13.80 -14.50 -10.57
CA LEU A 30 14.99 -13.82 -11.06
C LEU A 30 15.76 -13.13 -9.91
N MET A 31 15.07 -12.45 -9.00
CA MET A 31 15.69 -11.80 -7.84
C MET A 31 16.39 -12.81 -6.90
N GLU A 32 15.82 -14.00 -6.72
CA GLU A 32 16.45 -15.05 -5.93
C GLU A 32 17.75 -15.55 -6.54
N LEU A 33 17.85 -15.63 -7.87
CA LEU A 33 19.08 -16.01 -8.57
C LEU A 33 20.16 -14.93 -8.44
N ILE A 34 19.78 -13.66 -8.48
CA ILE A 34 20.69 -12.53 -8.21
C ILE A 34 21.23 -12.59 -6.77
N LYS A 35 20.35 -12.86 -5.79
CA LYS A 35 20.76 -13.02 -4.39
C LYS A 35 21.74 -14.19 -4.21
N ASN A 36 21.51 -15.30 -4.89
CA ASN A 36 22.42 -16.45 -4.84
C ASN A 36 23.80 -16.10 -5.39
N SER A 37 23.90 -15.30 -6.44
CA SER A 37 25.20 -14.81 -6.97
C SER A 37 25.90 -13.92 -5.94
N SER A 38 25.17 -13.06 -5.22
CA SER A 38 25.74 -12.26 -4.12
C SER A 38 26.20 -13.12 -2.96
N ASP A 39 25.42 -14.13 -2.55
CA ASP A 39 25.78 -15.09 -1.49
C ASP A 39 27.04 -15.88 -1.85
N ALA A 40 27.30 -16.09 -3.15
CA ALA A 40 28.51 -16.74 -3.68
C ALA A 40 29.71 -15.80 -3.81
N ASP A 41 29.67 -14.61 -3.18
CA ASP A 41 30.74 -13.61 -3.25
C ASP A 41 31.06 -13.09 -4.66
N ALA A 42 30.08 -13.08 -5.55
CA ALA A 42 30.26 -12.47 -6.86
C ALA A 42 30.42 -10.94 -6.74
N THR A 43 31.19 -10.36 -7.65
CA THR A 43 31.25 -8.90 -7.86
C THR A 43 30.40 -8.47 -9.06
N VAL A 44 30.09 -9.40 -9.95
CA VAL A 44 29.24 -9.16 -11.13
C VAL A 44 28.28 -10.32 -11.31
N CYS A 45 27.00 -10.02 -11.51
CA CYS A 45 26.00 -10.93 -12.01
C CYS A 45 25.45 -10.38 -13.32
N LYS A 46 25.61 -11.14 -14.40
CA LYS A 46 25.08 -10.79 -15.73
C LYS A 46 23.88 -11.68 -16.03
N ILE A 47 22.80 -11.06 -16.50
CA ILE A 47 21.57 -11.73 -16.91
C ILE A 47 21.29 -11.33 -18.34
N ASP A 48 21.05 -12.32 -19.20
CA ASP A 48 20.67 -12.11 -20.60
C ASP A 48 19.43 -12.96 -20.89
N ILE A 49 18.32 -12.30 -21.22
CA ILE A 49 17.04 -12.95 -21.54
C ILE A 49 16.82 -12.79 -23.03
N ASP A 50 16.81 -13.91 -23.75
CA ASP A 50 16.60 -13.99 -25.18
C ASP A 50 15.32 -14.76 -25.47
N THR A 51 14.26 -14.06 -25.86
CA THR A 51 12.95 -14.65 -26.14
C THR A 51 12.85 -15.24 -27.55
N ASP A 52 13.77 -14.88 -28.43
CA ASP A 52 13.81 -15.36 -29.83
C ASP A 52 14.65 -16.61 -29.99
N PHE A 53 15.46 -16.95 -28.98
CA PHE A 53 16.26 -18.16 -28.96
C PHE A 53 15.38 -19.41 -29.08
N GLU A 54 15.77 -20.37 -29.93
CA GLU A 54 15.07 -21.65 -30.09
C GLU A 54 16.05 -22.79 -30.24
N ASN A 55 15.80 -23.90 -29.56
CA ASN A 55 16.55 -25.13 -29.69
C ASN A 55 15.66 -26.35 -29.38
N ASP A 56 16.26 -27.56 -29.34
CA ASP A 56 15.60 -28.83 -28.99
C ASP A 56 14.95 -28.86 -27.59
N LYS A 57 15.33 -27.94 -26.70
CA LYS A 57 14.78 -27.80 -25.34
C LYS A 57 13.62 -26.79 -25.23
N GLY A 58 13.24 -26.19 -26.33
CA GLY A 58 12.15 -25.24 -26.43
C GLY A 58 12.56 -23.82 -26.79
N LYS A 59 11.59 -22.92 -26.76
CA LYS A 59 11.73 -21.53 -27.12
C LYS A 59 12.10 -20.66 -25.91
N GLY A 60 12.99 -19.69 -26.13
CA GLY A 60 13.49 -18.74 -25.14
C GLY A 60 14.61 -19.29 -24.26
N LYS A 61 15.50 -18.38 -23.87
CA LYS A 61 16.66 -18.67 -23.04
C LYS A 61 16.88 -17.55 -22.00
N ILE A 62 17.19 -17.92 -20.75
CA ILE A 62 17.76 -17.02 -19.77
C ILE A 62 19.17 -17.51 -19.43
N LEU A 63 20.14 -16.62 -19.57
CA LEU A 63 21.51 -16.82 -19.15
C LEU A 63 21.78 -15.98 -17.90
N ILE A 64 22.24 -16.62 -16.82
CA ILE A 64 22.71 -15.96 -15.61
C ILE A 64 24.15 -16.39 -15.39
N GLU A 65 25.04 -15.41 -15.30
CA GLU A 65 26.47 -15.64 -15.16
C GLU A 65 27.06 -14.76 -14.06
N ASP A 66 27.71 -15.38 -13.08
CA ASP A 66 28.39 -14.69 -12.00
C ASP A 66 29.87 -15.11 -11.91
N ASN A 67 30.66 -14.24 -11.30
CA ASN A 67 32.08 -14.46 -11.03
C ASN A 67 32.36 -14.77 -9.56
N GLY A 68 31.42 -15.43 -8.90
CA GLY A 68 31.52 -15.83 -7.48
C GLY A 68 32.54 -16.97 -7.24
N ILE A 69 32.53 -17.48 -6.01
CA ILE A 69 33.49 -18.57 -5.62
C ILE A 69 33.23 -19.86 -6.38
N GLY A 70 32.02 -20.05 -6.92
CA GLY A 70 31.66 -21.30 -7.62
C GLY A 70 31.47 -22.49 -6.67
N MET A 71 31.34 -23.69 -7.25
CA MET A 71 31.03 -24.92 -6.51
C MET A 71 31.96 -26.06 -6.92
N ASN A 72 32.31 -26.93 -5.96
CA ASN A 72 32.88 -28.25 -6.21
C ASN A 72 31.76 -29.32 -6.20
N SER A 73 32.10 -30.57 -6.45
CA SER A 73 31.14 -31.69 -6.44
C SER A 73 30.40 -31.84 -5.11
N TYR A 74 31.07 -31.63 -3.99
CA TYR A 74 30.48 -31.73 -2.66
C TYR A 74 29.41 -30.69 -2.42
N ILE A 75 29.67 -29.41 -2.76
CA ILE A 75 28.68 -28.32 -2.67
C ILE A 75 27.52 -28.59 -3.64
N ILE A 76 27.76 -29.05 -4.85
CA ILE A 76 26.70 -29.40 -5.80
C ILE A 76 25.77 -30.45 -5.16
N GLU A 77 26.30 -31.53 -4.62
CA GLU A 77 25.52 -32.63 -4.03
C GLU A 77 24.82 -32.21 -2.73
N ASN A 78 25.52 -31.62 -1.76
CA ASN A 78 25.04 -31.42 -0.41
C ASN A 78 24.34 -30.06 -0.21
N SER A 79 24.59 -29.11 -1.09
CA SER A 79 23.94 -27.79 -1.07
C SER A 79 23.01 -27.60 -2.25
N PHE A 80 23.47 -27.68 -3.50
CA PHE A 80 22.67 -27.32 -4.67
C PHE A 80 21.58 -28.35 -4.99
N LEU A 81 21.85 -29.63 -5.04
CA LEU A 81 20.90 -30.72 -5.38
C LEU A 81 20.02 -31.13 -4.19
N LYS A 82 20.39 -30.82 -2.96
CA LYS A 82 19.64 -31.17 -1.75
C LYS A 82 18.59 -30.12 -1.42
N ILE A 83 17.32 -30.39 -1.72
CA ILE A 83 16.17 -29.46 -1.44
C ILE A 83 16.00 -29.31 0.07
N ALA A 84 15.62 -28.09 0.50
CA ALA A 84 15.50 -27.69 1.91
C ALA A 84 16.81 -27.93 2.72
N SER A 85 17.97 -27.86 2.05
CA SER A 85 19.25 -28.04 2.69
C SER A 85 19.51 -26.94 3.73
N SER A 86 19.91 -27.35 4.93
CA SER A 86 20.40 -26.46 5.99
C SER A 86 21.88 -26.07 5.84
N PHE A 87 22.51 -26.43 4.74
CA PHE A 87 23.95 -26.28 4.51
C PHE A 87 24.42 -24.83 4.71
N LYS A 88 23.76 -23.86 4.06
CA LYS A 88 24.06 -22.43 4.23
C LYS A 88 23.84 -21.96 5.68
N LYS A 89 22.79 -22.44 6.33
CA LYS A 89 22.48 -22.11 7.73
C LYS A 89 23.54 -22.60 8.70
N ASN A 90 24.09 -23.79 8.44
CA ASN A 90 25.04 -24.42 9.35
C ASN A 90 26.49 -24.00 9.07
N PHE A 91 26.90 -23.91 7.81
CA PHE A 91 28.29 -23.80 7.40
C PHE A 91 28.62 -22.49 6.64
N GLN A 92 27.64 -21.77 6.08
CA GLN A 92 27.86 -20.61 5.23
C GLN A 92 26.92 -19.46 5.59
N LYS A 93 26.78 -19.16 6.89
CA LYS A 93 26.01 -17.96 7.33
C LYS A 93 26.61 -16.66 6.80
N ILE A 94 27.93 -16.63 6.65
CA ILE A 94 28.71 -15.48 6.17
C ILE A 94 29.54 -15.96 5.00
N SER A 95 29.52 -15.21 3.90
CA SER A 95 30.31 -15.50 2.73
C SER A 95 31.82 -15.34 3.04
N PRO A 96 32.66 -16.20 2.49
CA PRO A 96 34.05 -16.27 2.91
C PRO A 96 34.88 -15.06 2.51
N LYS A 97 34.65 -14.47 1.32
CA LYS A 97 35.48 -13.41 0.72
C LYS A 97 35.07 -12.00 1.18
N PHE A 98 33.80 -11.63 0.98
CA PHE A 98 33.29 -10.29 1.27
C PHE A 98 32.54 -10.21 2.60
N LYS A 99 32.48 -11.30 3.36
CA LYS A 99 31.80 -11.37 4.67
C LYS A 99 30.31 -10.98 4.60
N ARG A 100 29.67 -11.21 3.45
CA ARG A 100 28.25 -10.97 3.25
C ARG A 100 27.43 -11.99 4.03
N ILE A 101 26.39 -11.56 4.69
CA ILE A 101 25.46 -12.46 5.38
C ILE A 101 24.56 -13.11 4.34
N ALA A 102 24.52 -14.44 4.31
CA ALA A 102 23.77 -15.21 3.33
C ALA A 102 22.26 -14.91 3.41
N GLN A 103 21.65 -14.59 2.28
CA GLN A 103 20.22 -14.29 2.16
C GLN A 103 19.38 -15.58 2.03
N GLY A 104 19.97 -16.64 1.47
CA GLY A 104 19.30 -17.88 1.15
C GLY A 104 19.36 -18.94 2.24
N ASN A 105 18.57 -18.83 3.32
CA ASN A 105 18.61 -19.76 4.46
C ASN A 105 17.70 -21.01 4.32
N LYS A 106 16.77 -21.03 3.38
CA LYS A 106 15.71 -22.06 3.30
C LYS A 106 15.99 -23.21 2.33
N GLY A 107 17.03 -23.10 1.51
CA GLY A 107 17.41 -24.15 0.53
C GLY A 107 16.37 -24.42 -0.58
N ILE A 108 15.43 -23.48 -0.81
CA ILE A 108 14.36 -23.60 -1.80
C ILE A 108 14.56 -22.68 -3.03
N GLY A 109 15.51 -21.76 -2.98
CA GLY A 109 15.75 -20.78 -4.07
C GLY A 109 16.05 -21.42 -5.44
N ARG A 110 16.55 -22.68 -5.47
CA ARG A 110 16.77 -23.43 -6.71
C ARG A 110 15.48 -23.85 -7.42
N LEU A 111 14.36 -23.91 -6.70
CA LEU A 111 13.04 -24.16 -7.29
C LEU A 111 12.58 -22.98 -8.18
N SER A 112 13.21 -21.80 -8.04
CA SER A 112 13.01 -20.69 -8.95
C SER A 112 13.40 -21.01 -10.40
N LEU A 113 14.34 -21.92 -10.59
CA LEU A 113 14.75 -22.39 -11.93
C LEU A 113 13.61 -23.11 -12.65
N ASN A 114 12.84 -23.93 -11.94
CA ASN A 114 11.65 -24.59 -12.51
C ASN A 114 10.54 -23.60 -12.88
N LYS A 115 10.39 -22.51 -12.13
CA LYS A 115 9.42 -21.43 -12.44
C LYS A 115 9.72 -20.76 -13.79
N LEU A 116 11.01 -20.63 -14.14
CA LEU A 116 11.46 -19.87 -15.30
C LEU A 116 11.48 -20.68 -16.60
N GLY A 117 11.81 -21.96 -16.56
CA GLY A 117 11.93 -22.77 -17.79
C GLY A 117 11.80 -24.28 -17.58
N THR A 118 11.76 -25.03 -18.66
CA THR A 118 11.57 -26.49 -18.67
C THR A 118 12.86 -27.25 -18.40
N SER A 119 14.01 -26.70 -18.76
CA SER A 119 15.31 -27.31 -18.49
C SER A 119 16.37 -26.27 -18.12
N VAL A 120 17.35 -26.72 -17.33
CA VAL A 120 18.45 -25.84 -16.89
C VAL A 120 19.79 -26.60 -17.04
N LYS A 121 20.79 -25.89 -17.56
CA LYS A 121 22.18 -26.34 -17.59
C LYS A 121 23.00 -25.43 -16.69
N ILE A 122 23.74 -26.02 -15.75
CA ILE A 122 24.62 -25.33 -14.83
C ILE A 122 26.07 -25.67 -15.12
N THR A 123 26.92 -24.68 -15.25
CA THR A 123 28.37 -24.81 -15.39
C THR A 123 29.02 -24.01 -14.26
N THR A 124 29.88 -24.59 -13.45
CA THR A 124 30.51 -23.95 -12.30
C THR A 124 31.97 -24.38 -12.11
N LYS A 125 32.77 -23.45 -11.62
CA LYS A 125 34.19 -23.65 -11.31
C LYS A 125 34.53 -22.99 -9.97
N LEU A 126 35.12 -23.76 -9.07
CA LEU A 126 35.55 -23.31 -7.76
C LEU A 126 36.75 -22.34 -7.88
N ASP A 127 36.75 -21.26 -7.05
CA ASP A 127 37.88 -20.31 -6.92
C ASP A 127 38.97 -20.92 -6.04
N THR A 128 39.81 -21.73 -6.67
CA THR A 128 40.93 -22.43 -6.01
C THR A 128 42.04 -21.47 -5.57
N ASP A 129 42.20 -20.34 -6.26
CA ASP A 129 43.23 -19.34 -5.92
C ASP A 129 42.88 -18.67 -4.58
N PHE A 130 41.64 -18.21 -4.44
CA PHE A 130 41.14 -17.65 -3.17
C PHE A 130 41.25 -18.67 -2.02
N LEU A 131 40.89 -19.92 -2.25
CA LEU A 131 40.98 -20.98 -1.23
C LEU A 131 42.40 -21.24 -0.78
N SER A 132 43.35 -21.30 -1.70
CA SER A 132 44.77 -21.56 -1.41
C SER A 132 45.36 -20.45 -0.51
N GLU A 133 44.87 -19.20 -0.66
CA GLU A 133 45.37 -18.07 0.13
C GLU A 133 44.69 -17.96 1.50
N ASN A 134 43.42 -18.41 1.64
CA ASN A 134 42.58 -18.14 2.79
C ASN A 134 42.08 -19.35 3.57
N TYR A 135 42.51 -20.56 3.25
CA TYR A 135 42.03 -21.82 3.86
C TYR A 135 42.10 -21.86 5.38
N LYS A 136 43.12 -21.21 6.00
CA LYS A 136 43.30 -21.18 7.46
C LYS A 136 42.17 -20.42 8.21
N LEU A 137 41.43 -19.60 7.49
CA LEU A 137 40.33 -18.78 8.04
C LEU A 137 38.96 -19.43 7.78
N LEU A 138 38.93 -20.57 7.12
CA LEU A 138 37.72 -21.25 6.66
C LEU A 138 37.62 -22.64 7.26
N ASP A 139 36.40 -23.10 7.50
CA ASP A 139 36.09 -24.46 7.86
C ASP A 139 36.00 -25.30 6.57
N VAL A 140 37.17 -25.55 5.98
CA VAL A 140 37.33 -26.15 4.64
C VAL A 140 36.66 -27.51 4.55
N GLU A 141 36.87 -28.39 5.54
CA GLU A 141 36.35 -29.77 5.53
C GLU A 141 34.82 -29.78 5.55
N ASN A 142 34.19 -29.01 6.37
CA ASN A 142 32.72 -28.96 6.46
C ASN A 142 32.06 -28.22 5.27
N ILE A 143 32.74 -27.24 4.69
CA ILE A 143 32.20 -26.46 3.57
C ILE A 143 32.44 -27.15 2.23
N TYR A 144 33.61 -27.72 2.03
CA TYR A 144 34.05 -28.28 0.73
C TYR A 144 34.19 -29.80 0.70
N GLY A 145 34.06 -30.49 1.84
CA GLY A 145 33.94 -31.91 1.96
C GLY A 145 35.26 -32.73 1.98
N ASP A 146 36.42 -32.04 2.01
CA ASP A 146 37.74 -32.68 2.05
C ASP A 146 38.80 -31.69 2.63
N ASN A 147 40.00 -32.16 2.82
CA ASN A 147 41.14 -31.32 3.19
C ASN A 147 41.56 -30.44 1.99
N ILE A 148 42.27 -29.33 2.31
CA ILE A 148 42.62 -28.32 1.30
C ILE A 148 43.44 -28.87 0.15
N ASP A 149 44.41 -29.74 0.41
CA ASP A 149 45.31 -30.28 -0.61
C ASP A 149 44.55 -31.12 -1.65
N ASN A 150 43.61 -31.94 -1.20
CA ASN A 150 42.74 -32.73 -2.07
C ASN A 150 41.79 -31.84 -2.89
N ILE A 151 41.21 -30.81 -2.25
CA ILE A 151 40.30 -29.86 -2.94
C ILE A 151 41.05 -29.16 -4.05
N LEU A 152 42.24 -28.57 -3.76
CA LEU A 152 43.05 -27.89 -4.76
C LEU A 152 43.44 -28.83 -5.91
N LYS A 153 43.99 -30.02 -5.60
CA LYS A 153 44.38 -31.02 -6.59
C LYS A 153 43.22 -31.43 -7.52
N ASN A 154 42.03 -31.61 -6.95
CA ASN A 154 40.87 -32.08 -7.70
C ASN A 154 40.14 -30.99 -8.48
N ASN A 155 40.26 -29.72 -8.10
CA ASN A 155 39.45 -28.61 -8.67
C ASN A 155 40.27 -27.54 -9.42
N GLN A 156 41.62 -27.50 -9.31
CA GLN A 156 42.44 -26.45 -9.88
C GLN A 156 42.21 -26.21 -11.37
N CYS A 157 42.16 -27.32 -12.14
CA CYS A 157 41.99 -27.27 -13.60
C CYS A 157 40.65 -27.81 -14.10
N LYS A 158 39.67 -28.01 -13.20
CA LYS A 158 38.40 -28.64 -13.56
C LYS A 158 37.24 -27.71 -13.34
N TYR A 159 36.20 -27.82 -14.18
CA TYR A 159 34.90 -27.30 -13.99
C TYR A 159 33.84 -28.39 -14.03
N TYR A 160 32.68 -28.13 -13.47
CA TYR A 160 31.57 -29.06 -13.37
C TYR A 160 30.42 -28.59 -14.24
N THR A 161 29.75 -29.51 -14.95
CA THR A 161 28.54 -29.24 -15.73
C THR A 161 27.49 -30.29 -15.42
N PHE A 162 26.24 -29.87 -15.22
CA PHE A 162 25.11 -30.79 -15.06
C PHE A 162 23.83 -30.12 -15.58
N GLU A 163 22.87 -30.96 -15.95
CA GLU A 163 21.59 -30.54 -16.49
C GLU A 163 20.44 -31.12 -15.66
N ILE A 164 19.39 -30.35 -15.50
CA ILE A 164 18.14 -30.75 -14.86
C ILE A 164 17.03 -30.49 -15.89
N ASN A 165 16.32 -31.56 -16.29
CA ASN A 165 15.07 -31.42 -17.04
C ASN A 165 13.92 -31.63 -16.07
N TRP A 166 13.09 -30.58 -15.91
CA TRP A 166 11.98 -30.58 -14.97
C TRP A 166 10.85 -31.54 -15.38
N GLU A 167 10.68 -31.83 -16.66
CA GLU A 167 9.69 -32.79 -17.17
C GLU A 167 9.90 -34.21 -16.61
N GLN A 168 11.12 -34.54 -16.20
CA GLN A 168 11.43 -35.85 -15.56
C GLN A 168 10.74 -35.97 -14.19
N PHE A 169 10.39 -34.85 -13.54
CA PHE A 169 9.72 -34.85 -12.27
C PHE A 169 8.19 -34.91 -12.42
N ASP A 170 7.66 -34.69 -13.59
CA ASP A 170 6.21 -34.66 -13.87
C ASP A 170 5.68 -36.05 -14.33
N SER A 171 6.56 -37.02 -14.51
CA SER A 171 6.20 -38.39 -14.91
C SER A 171 5.42 -39.11 -13.80
N GLU A 172 4.31 -39.75 -14.14
CA GLU A 172 3.47 -40.49 -13.21
C GLU A 172 4.24 -41.62 -12.52
N ASN A 173 4.03 -41.80 -11.23
CA ASN A 173 4.62 -42.83 -10.36
C ASN A 173 6.15 -42.83 -10.23
N THR A 174 6.79 -41.68 -10.51
CA THR A 174 8.24 -41.55 -10.32
C THR A 174 8.53 -41.08 -8.89
N SER A 175 9.36 -41.86 -8.15
CA SER A 175 9.85 -41.40 -6.86
C SER A 175 10.95 -40.33 -7.08
N ILE A 176 11.07 -39.38 -6.17
CA ILE A 176 12.11 -38.34 -6.21
C ILE A 176 13.53 -39.00 -6.25
N GLU A 177 13.68 -40.17 -5.65
CA GLU A 177 14.94 -40.92 -5.60
C GLU A 177 15.32 -41.55 -6.95
N ASP A 178 14.35 -41.72 -7.86
CA ASP A 178 14.56 -42.31 -9.19
C ASP A 178 15.08 -41.29 -10.20
N VAL A 179 14.92 -40.00 -9.96
CA VAL A 179 15.41 -38.93 -10.84
C VAL A 179 16.92 -38.77 -10.65
N LYS A 180 17.70 -39.16 -11.66
CA LYS A 180 19.16 -39.13 -11.63
C LYS A 180 19.69 -37.93 -12.41
N ILE A 181 20.57 -37.14 -11.77
CA ILE A 181 21.26 -36.01 -12.38
C ILE A 181 22.73 -36.38 -12.56
N SER A 182 23.21 -36.35 -13.81
CA SER A 182 24.62 -36.67 -14.13
C SER A 182 25.49 -35.42 -14.02
N ILE A 183 26.46 -35.43 -13.12
CA ILE A 183 27.45 -34.34 -12.95
C ILE A 183 28.70 -34.75 -13.75
N LYS A 184 29.02 -33.96 -14.80
CA LYS A 184 30.21 -34.11 -15.60
C LYS A 184 31.29 -33.15 -15.10
N HIS A 185 32.55 -33.60 -15.10
CA HIS A 185 33.71 -32.75 -14.89
C HIS A 185 34.66 -32.78 -16.08
N GLU A 186 35.12 -31.62 -16.46
CA GLU A 186 35.97 -31.42 -17.62
C GLU A 186 37.14 -30.50 -17.28
N ASN A 187 38.25 -30.64 -18.03
CA ASN A 187 39.37 -29.72 -17.86
C ASN A 187 39.06 -28.34 -18.46
N MET A 188 39.48 -27.28 -17.74
CA MET A 188 39.37 -25.92 -18.20
C MET A 188 40.04 -25.71 -19.55
N ASN A 189 39.40 -25.00 -20.43
CA ASN A 189 39.93 -24.50 -21.70
C ASN A 189 39.71 -22.99 -21.80
N ASP A 190 40.37 -22.34 -22.76
CA ASP A 190 40.32 -20.87 -22.90
C ASP A 190 38.93 -20.30 -23.28
N SER A 191 38.03 -21.17 -23.76
CA SER A 191 36.68 -20.78 -24.14
C SER A 191 35.74 -20.62 -22.95
N ILE A 192 36.10 -21.15 -21.78
CA ILE A 192 35.27 -21.12 -20.58
C ILE A 192 35.75 -20.01 -19.64
N ASN A 193 34.92 -19.01 -19.46
CA ASN A 193 35.11 -17.91 -18.51
C ASN A 193 33.78 -17.53 -17.87
N PHE A 194 33.88 -16.86 -16.74
CA PHE A 194 32.75 -16.40 -15.94
C PHE A 194 32.91 -14.90 -15.71
N ASN A 195 32.30 -14.07 -16.57
CA ASN A 195 32.48 -12.61 -16.53
C ASN A 195 33.96 -12.19 -16.47
N ARG A 196 34.78 -12.73 -17.38
CA ARG A 196 36.25 -12.50 -17.48
C ARG A 196 37.09 -13.08 -16.33
N LYS A 197 36.50 -13.91 -15.48
CA LYS A 197 37.21 -14.68 -14.43
C LYS A 197 37.28 -16.16 -14.80
N LYS A 198 38.22 -16.87 -14.20
CA LYS A 198 38.36 -18.32 -14.38
C LYS A 198 37.52 -19.13 -13.38
N HIS A 199 36.73 -18.52 -12.56
CA HIS A 199 35.84 -19.14 -11.56
C HIS A 199 34.47 -18.42 -11.53
N GLY A 200 33.45 -19.08 -11.03
CA GLY A 200 32.08 -18.58 -10.93
C GLY A 200 31.05 -19.65 -11.30
N THR A 201 29.82 -19.15 -11.57
CA THR A 201 28.71 -20.04 -11.98
C THR A 201 27.98 -19.41 -13.16
N LYS A 202 27.62 -20.29 -14.11
CA LYS A 202 26.80 -20.00 -15.30
C LYS A 202 25.59 -20.90 -15.30
N ILE A 203 24.40 -20.29 -15.33
CA ILE A 203 23.11 -20.98 -15.36
C ILE A 203 22.45 -20.63 -16.69
N GLU A 204 22.10 -21.61 -17.46
CA GLU A 204 21.39 -21.49 -18.74
C GLU A 204 20.04 -22.17 -18.61
N ILE A 205 18.96 -21.41 -18.67
CA ILE A 205 17.59 -21.89 -18.57
C ILE A 205 17.00 -21.87 -19.97
N PHE A 206 16.42 -23.00 -20.40
CA PHE A 206 15.83 -23.16 -21.72
C PHE A 206 14.35 -23.50 -21.64
N GLY A 207 13.63 -23.30 -22.74
CA GLY A 207 12.21 -23.54 -22.82
C GLY A 207 11.46 -22.67 -21.83
N LEU A 208 11.49 -21.33 -22.02
CA LEU A 208 10.93 -20.39 -21.06
C LEU A 208 9.44 -20.59 -20.91
N LYS A 209 8.99 -20.75 -19.68
CA LYS A 209 7.59 -20.74 -19.32
C LYS A 209 7.08 -19.32 -19.47
N ASN A 210 5.98 -19.13 -20.23
CA ASN A 210 5.35 -17.82 -20.41
C ASN A 210 6.25 -16.77 -21.12
N ILE A 211 6.62 -17.01 -22.37
CA ILE A 211 7.46 -16.11 -23.17
C ILE A 211 6.82 -14.72 -23.34
N GLU A 212 5.50 -14.62 -23.44
CA GLU A 212 4.76 -13.36 -23.57
C GLU A 212 5.03 -12.43 -22.38
N TYR A 213 5.21 -12.98 -21.18
CA TYR A 213 5.59 -12.23 -19.97
C TYR A 213 6.90 -11.44 -20.18
N TRP A 214 7.90 -12.02 -20.81
CA TRP A 214 9.21 -11.39 -21.04
C TRP A 214 9.22 -10.39 -22.19
N ASN A 215 8.20 -10.40 -23.02
CA ASN A 215 8.00 -9.45 -24.15
C ASN A 215 7.05 -8.30 -23.79
N ASP A 216 6.38 -8.35 -22.65
CA ASP A 216 5.50 -7.28 -22.19
C ASP A 216 6.30 -6.09 -21.66
N ASN A 217 6.14 -4.94 -22.30
CA ASN A 217 6.82 -3.71 -21.92
C ASN A 217 6.53 -3.27 -20.48
N THR A 218 5.33 -3.53 -19.96
CA THR A 218 4.98 -3.20 -18.57
C THR A 218 5.75 -4.06 -17.58
N VAL A 219 5.96 -5.32 -17.92
CA VAL A 219 6.78 -6.25 -17.15
C VAL A 219 8.25 -5.86 -17.20
N ILE A 220 8.78 -5.51 -18.38
CA ILE A 220 10.16 -5.06 -18.56
C ILE A 220 10.44 -3.82 -17.69
N GLU A 221 9.58 -2.81 -17.72
CA GLU A 221 9.72 -1.62 -16.86
C GLU A 221 9.61 -1.99 -15.37
N SER A 222 8.71 -2.88 -14.98
CA SER A 222 8.59 -3.37 -13.60
C SER A 222 9.85 -4.12 -13.13
N ILE A 223 10.47 -4.92 -13.99
CA ILE A 223 11.75 -5.61 -13.70
C ILE A 223 12.88 -4.59 -13.54
N LYS A 224 12.93 -3.58 -14.42
CA LYS A 224 13.89 -2.49 -14.34
C LYS A 224 13.79 -1.72 -13.03
N GLU A 225 12.57 -1.33 -12.62
CA GLU A 225 12.33 -0.69 -11.34
C GLU A 225 12.83 -1.53 -10.18
N GLU A 226 12.51 -2.82 -10.16
CA GLU A 226 12.93 -3.69 -9.06
C GLU A 226 14.43 -3.94 -9.00
N ILE A 227 15.08 -4.11 -10.15
CA ILE A 227 16.54 -4.26 -10.19
C ILE A 227 17.21 -2.97 -9.72
N THR A 228 16.70 -1.80 -10.14
CA THR A 228 17.23 -0.50 -9.71
C THR A 228 17.09 -0.33 -8.19
N GLN A 229 16.00 -0.83 -7.62
CA GLN A 229 15.70 -0.74 -6.19
C GLN A 229 16.15 -1.97 -5.37
N LEU A 230 16.72 -2.99 -6.02
CA LEU A 230 17.09 -4.25 -5.37
C LEU A 230 18.15 -4.03 -4.30
N PHE A 231 19.04 -3.08 -4.54
CA PHE A 231 20.07 -2.67 -3.59
C PHE A 231 19.72 -1.33 -2.97
N ASN A 232 20.18 -1.11 -1.74
CA ASN A 232 20.00 0.18 -1.10
C ASN A 232 20.82 1.26 -1.85
N PRO A 233 20.14 2.22 -2.51
CA PRO A 233 20.84 3.22 -3.33
C PRO A 233 21.59 4.27 -2.51
N PHE A 234 21.37 4.30 -1.17
CA PHE A 234 21.94 5.28 -0.25
C PHE A 234 23.24 4.82 0.41
N ILE A 235 23.75 3.63 0.05
CA ILE A 235 25.00 3.10 0.61
C ILE A 235 26.16 3.45 -0.30
N GLU A 236 27.27 3.89 0.31
CA GLU A 236 28.53 4.12 -0.38
C GLU A 236 29.08 2.84 -1.03
N LYS A 237 29.78 2.99 -2.15
CA LYS A 237 30.22 1.94 -3.07
C LYS A 237 31.18 0.87 -2.53
N GLU A 238 31.36 0.71 -1.24
CA GLU A 238 32.36 -0.21 -0.69
C GLU A 238 32.09 -1.70 -0.91
N SER A 239 30.90 -2.13 -1.29
CA SER A 239 30.62 -3.51 -1.69
C SER A 239 30.05 -3.56 -3.11
N SER A 240 30.92 -3.47 -4.10
CA SER A 240 30.53 -3.43 -5.50
C SER A 240 30.03 -4.78 -6.01
N PHE A 241 28.77 -5.13 -5.74
CA PHE A 241 28.08 -6.18 -6.49
C PHE A 241 27.27 -5.49 -7.60
N LEU A 242 27.68 -5.74 -8.85
CA LEU A 242 27.09 -5.15 -10.04
C LEU A 242 26.18 -6.16 -10.71
N VAL A 243 24.92 -5.78 -10.94
CA VAL A 243 23.97 -6.58 -11.72
C VAL A 243 23.81 -5.94 -13.10
N LYS A 244 23.96 -6.70 -14.16
CA LYS A 244 23.77 -6.31 -15.54
C LYS A 244 22.67 -7.15 -16.16
N VAL A 245 21.60 -6.52 -16.60
CA VAL A 245 20.46 -7.21 -17.22
C VAL A 245 20.27 -6.74 -18.66
N LYS A 246 19.97 -7.69 -19.53
CA LYS A 246 19.64 -7.47 -20.93
C LYS A 246 18.44 -8.34 -21.29
N ILE A 247 17.43 -7.73 -21.92
CA ILE A 247 16.24 -8.44 -22.41
C ILE A 247 16.11 -8.15 -23.90
N SER A 248 16.02 -9.21 -24.73
CA SER A 248 15.86 -9.12 -26.20
C SER A 248 16.77 -8.04 -26.83
N ASN A 249 18.07 -8.12 -26.51
CA ASN A 249 19.11 -7.16 -26.93
C ASN A 249 19.07 -5.76 -26.34
N ASN A 250 18.07 -5.40 -25.52
CA ASN A 250 17.98 -4.10 -24.87
C ASN A 250 18.61 -4.16 -23.46
N PRO A 251 19.70 -3.41 -23.19
CA PRO A 251 20.29 -3.37 -21.87
C PRO A 251 19.37 -2.65 -20.90
N ILE A 252 19.11 -3.27 -19.75
CA ILE A 252 18.44 -2.66 -18.61
C ILE A 252 19.52 -2.17 -17.65
N PHE A 253 19.55 -0.89 -17.40
CA PHE A 253 20.58 -0.29 -16.56
C PHE A 253 20.40 -0.58 -15.08
N THR A 254 21.50 -0.54 -14.41
CA THR A 254 21.76 -1.04 -13.10
C THR A 254 22.50 -0.01 -12.28
N ASN A 255 22.24 0.01 -10.97
CA ASN A 255 23.08 0.60 -9.94
C ASN A 255 23.53 2.06 -10.14
N ASP A 256 22.62 2.95 -10.50
CA ASP A 256 22.86 4.37 -10.25
C ASP A 256 22.72 4.62 -8.74
N THR A 257 23.84 4.75 -8.06
CA THR A 257 23.84 5.18 -6.65
C THR A 257 23.33 6.61 -6.61
N LEU A 258 22.29 6.83 -5.81
CA LEU A 258 21.82 8.17 -5.52
C LEU A 258 22.92 8.93 -4.75
N ASP A 259 23.17 10.17 -5.14
CA ASP A 259 24.02 11.06 -4.38
C ASP A 259 23.29 11.43 -3.07
N LYS A 260 23.64 10.72 -1.99
CA LYS A 260 23.04 10.86 -0.67
C LYS A 260 23.17 12.30 -0.14
N GLU A 261 24.29 12.95 -0.38
CA GLU A 261 24.49 14.33 0.08
C GLU A 261 23.59 15.30 -0.71
N ARG A 262 23.44 15.11 -2.00
CA ARG A 262 22.51 15.89 -2.82
C ARG A 262 21.06 15.69 -2.38
N ILE A 263 20.68 14.46 -2.02
CA ILE A 263 19.35 14.11 -1.49
C ILE A 263 19.11 14.82 -0.14
N LYS A 264 20.08 14.77 0.78
CA LYS A 264 20.00 15.47 2.06
C LYS A 264 19.90 16.99 1.89
N GLN A 265 20.69 17.56 0.99
CA GLN A 265 20.70 19.01 0.74
C GLN A 265 19.40 19.51 0.10
N THR A 266 18.70 18.69 -0.65
CA THR A 266 17.46 19.05 -1.35
C THR A 266 16.19 18.67 -0.58
N ALA A 267 16.26 17.78 0.40
CA ALA A 267 15.15 17.45 1.27
C ALA A 267 14.75 18.65 2.15
N PHE A 268 13.48 18.87 2.38
CA PHE A 268 12.98 19.86 3.32
C PHE A 268 13.34 19.47 4.75
N SER A 269 13.10 18.22 5.07
CA SER A 269 13.44 17.62 6.34
C SER A 269 13.93 16.19 6.11
N TYR A 270 14.82 15.73 6.98
CA TYR A 270 15.24 14.34 6.99
C TYR A 270 15.45 13.84 8.42
N THR A 271 15.14 12.57 8.61
CA THR A 271 15.23 11.91 9.91
C THR A 271 16.18 10.73 9.82
N THR A 272 17.09 10.63 10.76
CA THR A 272 17.88 9.42 11.00
C THR A 272 17.33 8.73 12.25
N PHE A 273 17.27 7.42 12.26
CA PHE A 273 16.90 6.65 13.44
C PHE A 273 17.78 5.40 13.59
N ASN A 274 18.00 5.01 14.84
CA ASN A 274 18.84 3.88 15.18
C ASN A 274 18.30 3.17 16.43
N PHE A 275 18.04 1.89 16.34
CA PHE A 275 17.70 1.04 17.43
C PHE A 275 18.87 0.10 17.76
N LEU A 276 19.32 0.13 19.02
CA LEU A 276 20.36 -0.73 19.56
C LEU A 276 19.73 -1.70 20.55
N GLU A 277 19.68 -2.96 20.17
CA GLU A 277 19.04 -4.01 20.97
C GLU A 277 19.66 -4.17 22.35
N ASN A 278 20.99 -4.19 22.44
CA ASN A 278 21.71 -4.36 23.70
C ASN A 278 21.39 -3.25 24.71
N GLU A 279 21.15 -2.05 24.22
CA GLU A 279 20.79 -0.89 25.05
C GLU A 279 19.27 -0.77 25.24
N LYS A 280 18.50 -1.48 24.40
CA LYS A 280 17.02 -1.37 24.29
C LYS A 280 16.56 0.07 24.03
N LYS A 281 17.36 0.86 23.33
CA LYS A 281 17.14 2.27 23.05
C LYS A 281 16.91 2.52 21.58
N LEU A 282 15.90 3.35 21.29
CA LEU A 282 15.60 3.87 19.97
C LEU A 282 15.85 5.37 19.93
N ASN A 283 16.82 5.78 19.13
CA ASN A 283 17.18 7.19 18.92
C ASN A 283 16.61 7.67 17.59
N ILE A 284 15.94 8.83 17.60
CA ILE A 284 15.37 9.49 16.44
C ILE A 284 15.94 10.91 16.39
N HIS A 285 16.58 11.28 15.29
CA HIS A 285 17.13 12.62 15.08
C HIS A 285 16.56 13.19 13.79
N LEU A 286 15.67 14.16 13.92
CA LEU A 286 15.05 14.87 12.81
C LEU A 286 15.77 16.19 12.57
N ARG A 287 16.08 16.49 11.31
CA ARG A 287 16.73 17.72 10.87
C ARG A 287 15.95 18.42 9.78
N ARG A 288 15.85 19.75 9.86
CA ARG A 288 15.17 20.61 8.87
C ARG A 288 16.16 21.50 8.17
N ASN A 289 16.06 21.60 6.87
CA ASN A 289 16.93 22.48 6.09
C ASN A 289 16.52 23.96 6.27
N LYS A 290 17.51 24.83 6.16
CA LYS A 290 17.33 26.28 6.35
C LYS A 290 16.28 26.87 5.39
N TYR A 291 16.23 26.40 4.15
CA TYR A 291 15.26 26.87 3.17
C TYR A 291 13.83 26.41 3.48
N TYR A 292 13.64 25.27 4.14
CA TYR A 292 12.33 24.83 4.61
C TYR A 292 11.78 25.79 5.67
N ILE A 293 12.59 26.08 6.70
CA ILE A 293 12.20 27.06 7.74
C ILE A 293 11.89 28.42 7.12
N LYS A 294 12.71 28.84 6.14
CA LYS A 294 12.48 30.09 5.41
C LYS A 294 11.14 30.08 4.66
N SER A 295 10.83 28.98 3.99
CA SER A 295 9.56 28.84 3.26
C SER A 295 8.36 28.94 4.19
N GLU A 296 8.39 28.31 5.37
CA GLU A 296 7.28 28.37 6.33
C GLU A 296 7.09 29.78 6.90
N VAL A 297 8.19 30.50 7.16
CA VAL A 297 8.15 31.91 7.55
C VAL A 297 7.50 32.77 6.44
N GLU A 298 7.94 32.58 5.20
CA GLU A 298 7.40 33.34 4.05
C GLU A 298 5.91 33.03 3.83
N ASN A 299 5.50 31.79 3.97
CA ASN A 299 4.10 31.38 3.89
C ASN A 299 3.25 32.05 4.97
N LEU A 300 3.68 32.03 6.24
CA LEU A 300 3.00 32.69 7.33
C LEU A 300 2.85 34.20 7.07
N VAL A 301 3.95 34.87 6.69
CA VAL A 301 3.93 36.30 6.40
C VAL A 301 2.95 36.63 5.30
N ASN A 302 2.99 35.88 4.19
CA ASN A 302 2.10 36.09 3.05
C ASN A 302 0.61 35.87 3.40
N GLU A 303 0.30 34.87 4.23
CA GLU A 303 -1.10 34.62 4.66
C GLU A 303 -1.59 35.68 5.64
N MET A 304 -0.71 36.20 6.52
CA MET A 304 -1.07 37.32 7.40
C MET A 304 -1.25 38.61 6.62
N ASP A 305 -0.42 38.91 5.62
CA ASP A 305 -0.58 40.07 4.75
C ASP A 305 -1.92 40.00 3.96
N LYS A 306 -2.31 38.84 3.43
CA LYS A 306 -3.63 38.64 2.82
C LYS A 306 -4.79 38.87 3.78
N SER A 307 -4.55 38.72 5.06
CA SER A 307 -5.54 38.92 6.14
C SER A 307 -5.47 40.34 6.73
N ASN A 308 -4.78 41.26 6.09
CA ASN A 308 -4.59 42.64 6.53
C ASN A 308 -3.79 42.84 7.84
N PHE A 309 -2.84 41.98 8.11
CA PHE A 309 -1.91 42.11 9.24
C PHE A 309 -0.49 42.34 8.75
N LYS A 310 0.18 43.33 9.29
CA LYS A 310 1.59 43.62 9.09
C LYS A 310 2.43 42.99 10.19
N ILE A 311 3.58 42.43 9.82
CA ILE A 311 4.52 41.94 10.80
C ILE A 311 5.17 43.13 11.56
N ILE A 312 5.06 43.15 12.89
CA ILE A 312 5.72 44.11 13.77
C ILE A 312 7.06 43.59 14.22
N LYS A 313 7.08 42.29 14.61
CA LYS A 313 8.25 41.64 15.14
C LYS A 313 8.35 40.25 14.55
N LYS A 314 9.45 39.98 13.91
CA LYS A 314 9.85 38.62 13.52
C LYS A 314 11.23 38.33 14.12
N PRO A 315 11.46 37.09 14.58
CA PRO A 315 12.78 36.66 15.01
C PRO A 315 13.72 36.57 13.80
N ASP A 316 15.01 36.71 14.06
CA ASP A 316 16.05 36.52 13.04
C ASP A 316 16.07 35.09 12.53
N TYR A 317 16.31 34.91 11.22
CA TYR A 317 16.40 33.57 10.61
C TYR A 317 17.43 32.66 11.24
N ASN A 318 18.57 33.21 11.70
CA ASN A 318 19.59 32.43 12.36
C ASN A 318 19.12 31.92 13.73
N TYR A 319 18.32 32.73 14.44
CA TYR A 319 17.69 32.31 15.69
C TYR A 319 16.69 31.18 15.44
N LEU A 320 15.77 31.35 14.46
CA LEU A 320 14.78 30.32 14.11
C LEU A 320 15.45 29.01 13.66
N TYR A 321 16.47 29.13 12.83
CA TYR A 321 17.21 27.96 12.37
C TYR A 321 17.88 27.24 13.54
N LYS A 322 18.58 27.96 14.42
CA LYS A 322 19.24 27.38 15.60
C LYS A 322 18.24 26.70 16.54
N LYS A 323 17.02 27.25 16.66
CA LYS A 323 15.98 26.75 17.57
C LYS A 323 15.22 25.55 17.02
N TYR A 324 14.95 25.53 15.71
CA TYR A 324 14.02 24.57 15.09
C TYR A 324 14.64 23.66 14.02
N SER A 325 15.97 23.75 13.80
CA SER A 325 16.63 22.91 12.78
C SER A 325 16.70 21.43 13.15
N GLU A 326 16.69 21.11 14.44
CA GLU A 326 16.88 19.75 14.92
C GLU A 326 15.94 19.40 16.08
N ASP A 327 15.42 18.16 16.06
CA ASP A 327 14.76 17.52 17.18
C ASP A 327 15.39 16.16 17.44
N ILE A 328 15.73 15.87 18.69
CA ILE A 328 16.31 14.60 19.12
C ILE A 328 15.38 13.96 20.13
N VAL A 329 15.01 12.71 19.89
CA VAL A 329 14.15 11.91 20.77
C VAL A 329 14.83 10.58 21.05
N GLU A 330 14.99 10.24 22.33
CA GLU A 330 15.45 8.93 22.81
C GLU A 330 14.28 8.21 23.48
N ILE A 331 14.07 6.94 23.16
CA ILE A 331 13.01 6.10 23.71
C ILE A 331 13.63 4.85 24.29
N ASP A 332 13.38 4.61 25.57
CA ASP A 332 13.75 3.38 26.25
C ASP A 332 12.64 2.32 26.07
N LEU A 333 13.00 1.22 25.44
CA LEU A 333 12.11 0.07 25.24
C LEU A 333 12.26 -1.02 26.34
N SER A 334 13.06 -0.76 27.38
CA SER A 334 13.23 -1.71 28.49
C SER A 334 12.04 -1.72 29.46
N ASN A 335 11.29 -0.61 29.52
CA ASN A 335 10.19 -0.42 30.44
C ASN A 335 8.89 -0.05 29.73
N LEU A 336 7.90 -0.96 29.75
CA LEU A 336 6.61 -0.73 29.06
C LEU A 336 5.85 0.49 29.60
N GLN A 337 5.95 0.80 30.91
CA GLN A 337 5.26 1.96 31.49
C GLN A 337 5.88 3.27 31.00
N GLU A 338 7.21 3.32 30.93
CA GLU A 338 7.93 4.47 30.39
C GLU A 338 7.68 4.65 28.92
N LEU A 339 7.66 3.56 28.14
CA LEU A 339 7.26 3.55 26.74
C LEU A 339 5.85 4.10 26.55
N LYS A 340 4.87 3.70 27.36
CA LYS A 340 3.51 4.25 27.32
C LYS A 340 3.48 5.75 27.57
N ASN A 341 4.23 6.22 28.54
CA ASN A 341 4.34 7.66 28.85
C ASN A 341 4.97 8.43 27.70
N THR A 342 6.11 7.96 27.17
CA THR A 342 6.80 8.59 26.05
C THR A 342 5.92 8.56 24.79
N ALA A 343 5.33 7.43 24.46
CA ALA A 343 4.45 7.28 23.31
C ALA A 343 3.19 8.17 23.45
N GLY A 344 2.62 8.28 24.67
CA GLY A 344 1.50 9.17 24.94
C GLY A 344 1.80 10.63 24.68
N ASN A 345 3.01 11.11 25.03
CA ASN A 345 3.47 12.47 24.74
C ASN A 345 3.48 12.78 23.23
N TYR A 346 3.70 11.78 22.39
CA TYR A 346 3.68 11.88 20.92
C TYR A 346 2.39 11.38 20.28
N GLN A 347 1.36 11.06 21.07
CA GLN A 347 0.09 10.50 20.58
C GLN A 347 0.28 9.23 19.73
N CYS A 348 1.19 8.36 20.16
CA CYS A 348 1.47 7.09 19.50
C CYS A 348 0.55 5.98 19.99
N GLU A 349 0.19 5.06 19.10
CA GLU A 349 -0.64 3.90 19.43
C GLU A 349 0.26 2.72 19.80
N LEU A 350 0.02 2.12 20.96
CA LEU A 350 0.70 0.92 21.43
C LEU A 350 -0.17 -0.34 21.29
N SER A 351 -1.34 -0.22 20.69
CA SER A 351 -2.22 -1.37 20.44
C SER A 351 -1.53 -2.39 19.54
N GLY A 352 -1.64 -3.65 19.89
CA GLY A 352 -1.03 -4.75 19.17
C GLY A 352 0.44 -5.02 19.48
N PHE A 353 1.09 -4.21 20.33
CA PHE A 353 2.43 -4.54 20.81
C PHE A 353 2.40 -5.72 21.77
N ASN A 354 3.18 -6.72 21.45
CA ASN A 354 3.47 -7.86 22.32
C ASN A 354 4.98 -7.88 22.61
N LEU A 355 5.49 -6.80 23.22
CA LEU A 355 6.91 -6.66 23.54
C LEU A 355 7.36 -7.64 24.62
N TYR A 356 6.45 -8.00 25.53
CA TYR A 356 6.72 -8.83 26.69
C TYR A 356 5.71 -9.97 26.80
N ASP A 357 6.21 -11.15 27.09
CA ASP A 357 5.39 -12.32 27.44
C ASP A 357 6.08 -13.02 28.61
N GLU A 358 5.45 -13.00 29.79
CA GLU A 358 5.99 -13.49 31.07
C GLU A 358 7.44 -13.01 31.30
N ASP A 359 8.43 -13.84 30.93
CA ASP A 359 9.85 -13.54 31.13
C ASP A 359 10.62 -13.23 29.84
N LYS A 360 9.94 -13.12 28.68
CA LYS A 360 10.57 -12.86 27.39
C LYS A 360 10.25 -11.49 26.83
N ILE A 361 11.26 -10.84 26.30
CA ILE A 361 11.15 -9.57 25.57
C ILE A 361 11.30 -9.87 24.07
N PHE A 362 10.31 -9.51 23.26
CA PHE A 362 10.28 -9.71 21.81
C PHE A 362 10.72 -8.44 21.06
N LEU A 363 11.89 -7.93 21.41
CA LEU A 363 12.46 -6.82 20.64
C LEU A 363 13.15 -7.31 19.37
N PRO A 364 13.03 -6.59 18.25
CA PRO A 364 13.81 -6.89 17.05
C PRO A 364 15.30 -6.77 17.35
N GLY A 365 16.17 -7.32 16.51
CA GLY A 365 17.58 -7.02 16.53
C GLY A 365 17.85 -5.58 16.08
N ASN A 366 19.12 -5.18 16.02
CA ASN A 366 19.51 -3.83 15.61
C ASN A 366 18.92 -3.44 14.26
N PHE A 367 18.39 -2.22 14.16
CA PHE A 367 17.96 -1.63 12.90
C PHE A 367 18.25 -0.13 12.89
N ASN A 368 18.47 0.41 11.71
CA ASN A 368 18.66 1.83 11.50
C ASN A 368 18.08 2.25 10.14
N GLY A 369 17.96 3.55 9.95
CA GLY A 369 17.48 4.05 8.68
C GLY A 369 17.45 5.56 8.58
N GLU A 370 17.07 6.02 7.39
CA GLU A 370 16.91 7.44 7.10
C GLU A 370 15.62 7.64 6.28
N ILE A 371 14.92 8.72 6.56
CA ILE A 371 13.69 9.11 5.88
C ILE A 371 13.83 10.58 5.47
N PHE A 372 13.62 10.88 4.19
CA PHE A 372 13.74 12.20 3.58
C PHE A 372 12.37 12.65 3.08
N ALA A 373 11.98 13.87 3.41
CA ALA A 373 10.72 14.46 2.97
C ALA A 373 10.97 15.67 2.06
N TYR A 374 10.16 15.78 1.00
CA TYR A 374 10.26 16.80 -0.03
C TYR A 374 8.95 17.57 -0.17
N SER A 375 9.05 18.82 -0.63
CA SER A 375 7.92 19.56 -1.17
C SER A 375 8.17 19.90 -2.63
N PHE A 376 7.24 19.52 -3.50
CA PHE A 376 7.33 19.80 -4.94
C PHE A 376 6.72 21.16 -5.33
N ALA A 377 6.12 21.87 -4.38
CA ALA A 377 5.62 23.22 -4.58
C ALA A 377 6.79 24.20 -4.59
N ASN A 378 6.98 24.92 -5.70
CA ASN A 378 7.87 26.09 -5.81
C ASN A 378 9.41 25.87 -5.85
N ASN A 379 9.94 24.68 -6.13
CA ASN A 379 11.39 24.51 -6.18
C ASN A 379 11.91 24.02 -7.55
N LYS A 380 12.48 24.93 -8.36
CA LYS A 380 13.05 24.61 -9.68
C LYS A 380 14.22 23.61 -9.62
N LYS A 381 14.99 23.56 -8.53
CA LYS A 381 16.09 22.61 -8.34
C LYS A 381 15.61 21.16 -8.13
N ILE A 382 14.38 20.98 -7.66
CA ILE A 382 13.79 19.65 -7.44
C ILE A 382 13.31 19.03 -8.76
N THR A 383 13.09 19.81 -9.82
CA THR A 383 12.56 19.31 -11.09
C THR A 383 13.49 18.27 -11.73
N GLU A 384 14.81 18.45 -11.66
CA GLU A 384 15.78 17.47 -12.15
C GLU A 384 15.83 16.21 -11.27
N LEU A 385 15.69 16.37 -9.96
CA LEU A 385 15.64 15.27 -9.01
C LEU A 385 14.28 14.57 -8.95
N LYS A 386 13.22 15.22 -9.43
CA LYS A 386 11.84 14.69 -9.37
C LYS A 386 11.72 13.31 -10.01
N LYS A 387 12.41 13.06 -11.11
CA LYS A 387 12.42 11.75 -11.76
C LYS A 387 13.00 10.69 -10.82
N TYR A 388 14.18 10.96 -10.23
CA TYR A 388 14.82 10.04 -9.27
C TYR A 388 13.99 9.87 -7.99
N ILE A 389 13.42 10.97 -7.46
CA ILE A 389 12.56 10.91 -6.29
C ILE A 389 11.36 10.00 -6.55
N ASN A 390 10.71 10.14 -7.71
CA ASN A 390 9.56 9.31 -8.07
C ASN A 390 9.90 7.82 -8.18
N GLU A 391 11.08 7.46 -8.66
CA GLU A 391 11.55 6.07 -8.76
C GLU A 391 11.76 5.44 -7.36
N PHE A 392 12.11 6.24 -6.34
CA PHE A 392 12.45 5.75 -5.01
C PHE A 392 11.42 6.08 -3.93
N LEU A 393 10.25 6.60 -4.29
CA LEU A 393 9.18 6.92 -3.34
C LEU A 393 8.87 5.76 -2.37
N GLY A 394 8.51 6.13 -1.14
CA GLY A 394 8.21 5.22 -0.06
C GLY A 394 9.43 4.86 0.80
N VAL A 395 9.19 4.27 1.95
CA VAL A 395 10.23 3.80 2.88
C VAL A 395 10.44 2.32 2.67
N LYS A 396 11.60 1.94 2.16
CA LYS A 396 11.95 0.57 1.78
C LYS A 396 12.68 -0.14 2.91
N VAL A 397 12.51 -1.45 3.02
CA VAL A 397 13.23 -2.28 3.99
C VAL A 397 14.32 -3.06 3.28
N TYR A 398 15.53 -3.00 3.82
CA TYR A 398 16.70 -3.70 3.30
C TYR A 398 17.31 -4.60 4.37
N ARG A 399 17.70 -5.79 3.95
CA ARG A 399 18.50 -6.72 4.75
C ARG A 399 19.81 -7.01 4.00
N ASN A 400 20.93 -6.75 4.68
CA ASN A 400 22.24 -6.98 4.11
C ASN A 400 22.35 -6.41 2.69
N ASN A 401 21.89 -5.18 2.53
CA ASN A 401 21.83 -4.41 1.30
C ASN A 401 20.78 -4.85 0.26
N PHE A 402 20.02 -5.93 0.48
CA PHE A 402 18.94 -6.38 -0.41
C PHE A 402 17.56 -5.96 0.08
N ARG A 403 16.75 -5.48 -0.85
CA ARG A 403 15.36 -5.07 -0.58
C ARG A 403 14.50 -6.26 -0.16
N ILE A 404 13.69 -6.08 0.87
CA ILE A 404 12.60 -6.98 1.23
C ILE A 404 11.30 -6.42 0.66
N LEU A 405 10.71 -7.15 -0.29
CA LEU A 405 9.41 -6.81 -0.85
C LEU A 405 8.29 -7.16 0.15
N PRO A 406 7.11 -6.50 0.12
CA PRO A 406 6.72 -5.37 -0.75
C PRO A 406 6.95 -3.99 -0.11
N TYR A 407 7.67 -3.89 1.01
CA TYR A 407 7.79 -2.66 1.80
C TYR A 407 8.28 -1.46 0.97
N GLY A 408 7.49 -0.37 1.02
CA GLY A 408 7.77 0.86 0.29
C GLY A 408 7.60 0.77 -1.23
N SER A 409 6.88 -0.23 -1.73
CA SER A 409 6.39 -0.24 -3.11
C SER A 409 5.23 0.74 -3.28
N ILE A 410 4.93 1.13 -4.53
CA ILE A 410 3.89 2.12 -4.85
C ILE A 410 2.55 1.77 -4.18
N ASP A 411 2.18 0.49 -4.14
CA ASP A 411 0.93 0.01 -3.58
C ASP A 411 1.01 -0.37 -2.09
N ASN A 412 2.21 -0.30 -1.48
CA ASN A 412 2.41 -0.73 -0.10
C ASN A 412 2.73 0.46 0.82
N ASP A 413 1.75 0.88 1.61
CA ASP A 413 1.87 1.93 2.63
C ASP A 413 1.99 1.33 4.03
N TRP A 414 3.04 0.56 4.25
CA TRP A 414 3.24 -0.19 5.49
C TRP A 414 3.42 0.67 6.75
N LEU A 415 3.80 1.95 6.60
CA LEU A 415 3.86 2.92 7.69
C LEU A 415 2.54 3.67 7.91
N ASP A 416 1.51 3.40 7.09
CA ASP A 416 0.21 4.07 7.14
C ASP A 416 0.31 5.60 7.02
N MET A 417 1.22 6.06 6.17
CA MET A 417 1.45 7.49 5.92
C MET A 417 0.20 8.18 5.38
N SER A 418 -0.51 7.52 4.46
CA SER A 418 -1.72 8.06 3.81
C SER A 418 -2.87 8.20 4.80
N GLY A 419 -3.11 7.18 5.64
CA GLY A 419 -4.15 7.20 6.66
C GLY A 419 -3.89 8.24 7.75
N TYR A 420 -2.64 8.42 8.13
CA TYR A 420 -2.30 9.45 9.13
C TYR A 420 -2.40 10.87 8.56
N ASN A 421 -1.94 11.09 7.34
CA ASN A 421 -1.98 12.40 6.70
C ASN A 421 -3.40 12.89 6.37
N SER A 422 -4.38 11.99 6.20
CA SER A 422 -5.78 12.39 6.06
C SER A 422 -6.32 13.11 7.30
N ARG A 423 -5.75 12.79 8.47
CA ARG A 423 -6.13 13.39 9.78
C ARG A 423 -5.39 14.69 10.07
N ILE A 424 -4.18 14.88 9.53
CA ILE A 424 -3.30 16.03 9.83
C ILE A 424 -2.81 16.66 8.54
N LYS A 425 -3.36 17.84 8.17
CA LYS A 425 -3.18 18.48 6.86
C LYS A 425 -1.77 19.01 6.54
N SER A 426 -0.89 19.20 7.52
CA SER A 426 0.35 20.00 7.35
C SER A 426 1.66 19.21 7.43
N ILE A 427 1.64 17.89 7.23
CA ILE A 427 2.85 17.08 7.31
C ILE A 427 3.49 16.92 5.93
N ILE A 428 4.81 17.14 5.83
CA ILE A 428 5.58 16.90 4.60
C ILE A 428 5.91 15.41 4.37
N TYR A 429 5.95 14.59 5.44
CA TYR A 429 6.21 13.15 5.36
C TYR A 429 4.97 12.39 4.87
N LYS A 430 4.69 12.49 3.56
CA LYS A 430 3.59 11.79 2.88
C LYS A 430 4.14 10.70 1.99
N LYS A 431 3.37 9.66 1.72
CA LYS A 431 3.77 8.54 0.86
C LYS A 431 4.38 8.98 -0.48
N HIS A 432 3.81 10.02 -1.11
CA HIS A 432 4.21 10.52 -2.43
C HIS A 432 5.23 11.68 -2.39
N THR A 433 5.74 12.03 -1.22
CA THR A 433 6.78 13.06 -1.05
C THR A 433 7.93 12.57 -0.19
N THR A 434 7.92 11.31 0.19
CA THR A 434 8.90 10.72 1.11
C THR A 434 9.66 9.61 0.44
N ILE A 435 10.99 9.65 0.60
CA ILE A 435 11.91 8.57 0.27
C ILE A 435 12.54 8.12 1.57
N GLY A 436 12.83 6.84 1.70
CA GLY A 436 13.55 6.38 2.88
C GLY A 436 13.92 4.91 2.81
N TYR A 437 14.73 4.52 3.78
CA TYR A 437 15.11 3.13 3.95
C TYR A 437 15.26 2.76 5.42
N VAL A 438 15.05 1.49 5.68
CA VAL A 438 15.32 0.82 6.96
C VAL A 438 16.26 -0.33 6.69
N LYS A 439 17.33 -0.42 7.42
CA LYS A 439 18.28 -1.54 7.39
C LYS A 439 18.09 -2.43 8.61
N ILE A 440 17.90 -3.71 8.36
CA ILE A 440 17.77 -4.75 9.38
C ILE A 440 18.92 -5.76 9.24
N ASP A 441 20.14 -5.25 9.16
CA ASP A 441 21.34 -6.06 8.99
C ASP A 441 21.65 -6.81 10.30
N GLY A 442 22.60 -7.72 10.24
CA GLY A 442 23.09 -8.47 11.39
C GLY A 442 22.58 -9.92 11.48
N LEU A 443 23.39 -10.76 12.14
CA LEU A 443 23.07 -12.20 12.29
C LEU A 443 21.88 -12.43 13.21
N GLU A 444 21.71 -11.59 14.22
CA GLU A 444 20.56 -11.62 15.16
C GLU A 444 19.23 -11.46 14.44
N ASN A 445 19.18 -10.60 13.40
CA ASN A 445 17.96 -10.36 12.63
C ASN A 445 17.60 -11.53 11.67
N LEU A 446 18.50 -12.45 11.39
CA LEU A 446 18.16 -13.68 10.67
C LEU A 446 17.18 -14.56 11.47
N GLU A 447 17.25 -14.52 12.80
CA GLU A 447 16.42 -15.33 13.69
C GLU A 447 15.21 -14.59 14.22
N LYS A 448 15.28 -13.27 14.35
CA LYS A 448 14.22 -12.43 14.90
C LYS A 448 13.27 -11.91 13.82
N ILE A 449 13.79 -11.19 12.85
CA ILE A 449 12.96 -10.62 11.76
C ILE A 449 13.06 -11.53 10.54
N LYS A 450 12.30 -12.62 10.51
CA LYS A 450 12.35 -13.62 9.42
C LYS A 450 11.57 -13.17 8.20
N GLU A 451 12.07 -13.44 7.01
CA GLU A 451 11.29 -13.31 5.79
C GLU A 451 10.32 -14.47 5.60
N MET A 452 9.15 -14.20 5.01
CA MET A 452 8.19 -15.23 4.62
C MET A 452 8.80 -16.20 3.62
N THR A 453 8.23 -17.41 3.53
CA THR A 453 8.74 -18.45 2.63
C THR A 453 8.61 -18.07 1.17
N ASN A 454 7.53 -17.39 0.79
CA ASN A 454 7.28 -16.86 -0.55
C ASN A 454 8.05 -15.54 -0.86
N ARG A 455 8.93 -15.09 0.05
CA ARG A 455 9.73 -13.86 -0.10
C ARG A 455 8.94 -12.55 -0.19
N GLN A 456 7.66 -12.57 0.16
CA GLN A 456 6.78 -11.40 0.14
C GLN A 456 6.51 -10.89 1.56
N GLY A 457 7.52 -10.35 2.19
CA GLY A 457 7.40 -9.70 3.48
C GLY A 457 8.14 -10.39 4.62
N ILE A 458 8.02 -9.76 5.76
CA ILE A 458 8.53 -10.23 7.05
C ILE A 458 7.46 -11.14 7.67
N GLN A 459 7.89 -12.26 8.23
CA GLN A 459 7.01 -13.15 8.97
C GLN A 459 6.48 -12.42 10.20
N LEU A 460 5.15 -12.39 10.38
CA LEU A 460 4.49 -11.70 11.46
C LEU A 460 4.43 -12.57 12.74
N ASP A 461 5.57 -13.13 13.14
CA ASP A 461 5.75 -13.62 14.51
C ASP A 461 5.91 -12.42 15.47
N ASN A 462 6.05 -12.68 16.77
CA ASN A 462 6.13 -11.61 17.78
C ASN A 462 7.23 -10.58 17.47
N TYR A 463 8.39 -11.01 16.97
CA TYR A 463 9.49 -10.13 16.63
C TYR A 463 9.21 -9.29 15.38
N GLY A 464 8.74 -9.93 14.31
CA GLY A 464 8.43 -9.25 13.05
C GLY A 464 7.26 -8.29 13.18
N GLN A 465 6.22 -8.68 13.92
CA GLN A 465 5.08 -7.81 14.23
C GLN A 465 5.53 -6.59 15.02
N ASN A 466 6.33 -6.78 16.08
CA ASN A 466 6.82 -5.68 16.89
C ASN A 466 7.74 -4.74 16.11
N PHE A 467 8.58 -5.27 15.21
CA PHE A 467 9.38 -4.43 14.32
C PHE A 467 8.50 -3.49 13.46
N ILE A 468 7.47 -4.03 12.82
CA ILE A 468 6.56 -3.23 11.97
C ILE A 468 5.81 -2.20 12.81
N LEU A 469 5.31 -2.60 13.99
CA LEU A 469 4.60 -1.70 14.89
C LEU A 469 5.52 -0.60 15.44
N LEU A 470 6.77 -0.90 15.80
CA LEU A 470 7.76 0.09 16.22
C LEU A 470 7.99 1.12 15.11
N MET A 471 8.20 0.67 13.89
CA MET A 471 8.40 1.58 12.76
C MET A 471 7.15 2.44 12.47
N LYS A 472 5.97 1.84 12.45
CA LYS A 472 4.70 2.52 12.17
C LYS A 472 4.26 3.43 13.33
N ASN A 473 4.14 2.86 14.53
CA ASN A 473 3.47 3.53 15.64
C ASN A 473 4.42 4.37 16.51
N ILE A 474 5.73 4.11 16.45
CA ILE A 474 6.71 4.89 17.19
C ILE A 474 7.51 5.77 16.24
N VAL A 475 8.36 5.21 15.38
CA VAL A 475 9.26 6.01 14.54
C VAL A 475 8.49 7.01 13.68
N TYR A 476 7.57 6.52 12.85
CA TYR A 476 6.84 7.40 11.93
C TYR A 476 5.91 8.38 12.67
N ARG A 477 5.20 7.94 13.72
CA ARG A 477 4.27 8.80 14.48
C ARG A 477 5.01 9.91 15.22
N ILE A 478 6.19 9.63 15.76
CA ILE A 478 7.02 10.65 16.41
C ILE A 478 7.49 11.67 15.37
N ILE A 479 8.03 11.22 14.24
CA ILE A 479 8.43 12.12 13.14
C ILE A 479 7.26 13.03 12.74
N ALA A 480 6.09 12.44 12.53
CA ALA A 480 4.89 13.17 12.15
C ALA A 480 4.46 14.19 13.21
N LYS A 481 4.57 13.85 14.50
CA LYS A 481 4.24 14.77 15.59
C LYS A 481 5.24 15.91 15.73
N LEU A 482 6.53 15.64 15.60
CA LEU A 482 7.57 16.67 15.60
C LEU A 482 7.36 17.68 14.47
N GLU A 483 7.01 17.20 13.27
CA GLU A 483 6.68 18.07 12.14
C GLU A 483 5.38 18.85 12.37
N THR A 484 4.36 18.22 12.96
CA THR A 484 3.12 18.93 13.31
C THR A 484 3.37 20.03 14.32
N ASN A 485 4.19 19.77 15.34
CA ASN A 485 4.56 20.78 16.34
C ASN A 485 5.33 21.93 15.70
N PHE A 486 6.29 21.63 14.83
CA PHE A 486 7.04 22.61 14.06
C PHE A 486 6.11 23.47 13.20
N ASN A 487 5.24 22.86 12.41
CA ASN A 487 4.32 23.57 11.53
C ASN A 487 3.30 24.42 12.30
N SER A 488 2.95 24.02 13.52
CA SER A 488 2.05 24.81 14.38
C SER A 488 2.61 26.19 14.75
N ILE A 489 3.93 26.33 14.77
CA ILE A 489 4.63 27.61 15.07
C ILE A 489 4.40 28.64 13.95
N PHE A 490 4.29 28.15 12.70
CA PHE A 490 4.09 28.98 11.51
C PHE A 490 2.65 28.90 10.98
N SER A 491 1.73 28.38 11.78
CA SER A 491 0.33 28.29 11.37
C SER A 491 -0.36 29.65 11.50
N THR A 492 -1.10 30.03 10.47
CA THR A 492 -1.96 31.23 10.51
C THR A 492 -3.07 31.03 11.54
N PRO A 493 -3.33 32.00 12.42
CA PRO A 493 -4.46 31.93 13.34
C PRO A 493 -5.79 31.71 12.62
N PRO A 494 -6.76 31.00 13.25
CA PRO A 494 -8.05 30.77 12.64
C PRO A 494 -8.74 32.09 12.22
N LYS A 495 -9.41 32.07 11.06
CA LYS A 495 -10.11 33.25 10.51
C LYS A 495 -11.03 33.92 11.51
N GLN A 496 -11.69 33.19 12.40
CA GLN A 496 -12.53 33.72 13.47
C GLN A 496 -11.75 34.57 14.48
N VAL A 497 -10.50 34.18 14.79
CA VAL A 497 -9.60 34.96 15.66
C VAL A 497 -9.19 36.24 14.93
N LEU A 498 -8.75 36.13 13.68
CA LEU A 498 -8.36 37.29 12.86
C LEU A 498 -9.49 38.34 12.71
N ARG A 499 -10.75 37.88 12.60
CA ARG A 499 -11.91 38.76 12.47
C ARG A 499 -12.30 39.48 13.76
N LYS A 500 -11.99 38.88 14.92
CA LYS A 500 -12.38 39.51 16.23
C LYS A 500 -11.47 40.67 16.61
N PHE A 501 -10.32 40.81 15.97
CA PHE A 501 -9.40 41.88 16.29
C PHE A 501 -9.84 43.20 15.62
N ASN A 502 -9.93 44.23 16.41
CA ASN A 502 -10.17 45.59 15.93
C ASN A 502 -8.89 46.26 15.41
N SER A 503 -9.04 47.37 14.69
CA SER A 503 -7.89 48.16 14.24
C SER A 503 -6.97 48.54 15.40
N GLY A 504 -5.65 48.25 15.24
CA GLY A 504 -4.67 48.57 16.29
C GLY A 504 -4.34 47.44 17.25
N GLU A 505 -5.10 46.31 17.24
CA GLU A 505 -4.79 45.13 18.08
C GLU A 505 -3.68 44.28 17.46
N GLU A 506 -2.96 43.58 18.33
CA GLU A 506 -1.82 42.72 17.96
C GLU A 506 -2.20 41.26 18.08
N ILE A 507 -1.67 40.41 17.17
CA ILE A 507 -1.81 38.94 17.19
C ILE A 507 -0.44 38.32 17.27
N GLU A 508 -0.27 37.45 18.26
CA GLU A 508 0.87 36.60 18.38
C GLU A 508 0.60 35.27 17.63
N SER A 509 1.51 34.88 16.73
CA SER A 509 1.48 33.60 16.05
C SER A 509 2.90 33.00 16.09
N GLY A 510 3.09 32.00 16.90
CA GLY A 510 4.41 31.39 17.15
C GLY A 510 5.41 32.43 17.68
N GLU A 511 6.49 32.63 16.94
CA GLU A 511 7.56 33.59 17.29
C GLU A 511 7.31 34.98 16.68
N PHE A 512 6.16 35.23 16.10
CA PHE A 512 5.86 36.42 15.32
C PHE A 512 4.79 37.25 15.98
N LEU A 513 4.93 38.57 15.88
CA LEU A 513 3.94 39.54 16.32
C LEU A 513 3.45 40.33 15.10
N PHE A 514 2.16 40.30 14.88
CA PHE A 514 1.48 40.97 13.80
C PHE A 514 0.51 42.00 14.33
N LYS A 515 0.39 43.13 13.63
CA LYS A 515 -0.61 44.17 13.90
C LYS A 515 -1.52 44.31 12.70
N LYS A 516 -2.83 44.40 12.94
CA LYS A 516 -3.79 44.67 11.91
C LYS A 516 -3.44 45.98 11.18
N ASN A 517 -3.36 45.94 9.87
CA ASN A 517 -3.20 47.15 9.07
C ASN A 517 -4.44 48.04 9.30
N GLU A 518 -4.22 49.26 9.74
CA GLU A 518 -5.27 50.25 9.76
C GLU A 518 -5.73 50.43 8.32
N ASP A 519 -7.00 50.16 8.09
CA ASP A 519 -7.69 49.88 6.88
C ASP A 519 -7.17 50.67 5.67
N PHE A 520 -6.72 49.97 4.63
CA PHE A 520 -6.61 50.51 3.27
C PHE A 520 -7.94 51.19 2.84
N GLN A 521 -9.06 50.71 3.36
CA GLN A 521 -10.40 51.29 3.18
C GLN A 521 -10.58 52.60 3.95
N LYS A 522 -10.10 52.69 5.20
CA LYS A 522 -10.16 53.94 5.96
C LYS A 522 -9.25 54.98 5.35
N ASP A 523 -8.03 54.60 4.94
CA ASP A 523 -7.11 55.45 4.23
C ASP A 523 -7.67 55.85 2.84
N SER A 524 -8.31 54.91 2.12
CA SER A 524 -8.96 55.19 0.84
C SER A 524 -10.16 56.10 0.99
N LYS A 525 -11.02 55.91 2.01
CA LYS A 525 -12.17 56.80 2.31
C LYS A 525 -11.70 58.15 2.79
N GLU A 526 -10.67 58.27 3.61
CA GLU A 526 -10.06 59.52 3.99
C GLU A 526 -9.43 60.27 2.79
N LEU A 527 -8.82 59.57 1.87
CA LEU A 527 -8.25 60.14 0.64
C LEU A 527 -9.37 60.65 -0.29
N ILE A 528 -10.45 59.86 -0.45
CA ILE A 528 -11.63 60.25 -1.22
C ILE A 528 -12.32 61.46 -0.57
N ASN A 529 -12.43 61.48 0.74
CA ASN A 529 -13.02 62.64 1.43
C ASN A 529 -12.16 63.89 1.30
N LYS A 530 -10.82 63.79 1.41
CA LYS A 530 -9.91 64.91 1.14
C LYS A 530 -10.05 65.40 -0.30
N MET A 531 -10.12 64.48 -1.28
CA MET A 531 -10.33 64.82 -2.69
C MET A 531 -11.72 65.48 -2.90
N LYS A 532 -12.78 64.99 -2.23
CA LYS A 532 -14.13 65.62 -2.26
C LYS A 532 -14.10 67.06 -1.69
N ASP A 533 -13.33 67.26 -0.64
CA ASP A 533 -13.23 68.61 -0.01
C ASP A 533 -12.37 69.56 -0.86
N GLU A 534 -11.34 69.10 -1.54
CA GLU A 534 -10.55 69.89 -2.50
C GLU A 534 -11.37 70.25 -3.73
N VAL A 535 -12.19 69.35 -4.26
CA VAL A 535 -13.05 69.54 -5.43
C VAL A 535 -14.24 70.51 -5.12
N LYS A 536 -14.75 70.57 -3.89
CA LYS A 536 -15.82 71.52 -3.47
C LYS A 536 -15.37 72.98 -3.53
N ASN A 537 -14.07 73.25 -3.53
CA ASN A 537 -13.56 74.60 -3.54
C ASN A 537 -13.34 75.18 -4.97
N GLU A 538 -13.57 74.36 -6.05
CA GLU A 538 -13.50 74.85 -7.42
C GLU A 538 -14.85 74.75 -8.17
N PRO A 539 -15.38 75.78 -8.73
CA PRO A 539 -16.78 75.85 -9.27
C PRO A 539 -16.98 75.20 -10.63
N LYS A 540 -16.10 74.29 -11.11
CA LYS A 540 -16.19 73.70 -12.48
C LYS A 540 -16.15 72.17 -12.56
N ASN A 541 -16.24 71.46 -11.45
CA ASN A 541 -15.99 69.96 -11.48
C ASN A 541 -17.12 69.09 -10.92
N ASN A 542 -18.35 69.25 -11.38
CA ASN A 542 -19.46 68.35 -11.07
C ASN A 542 -19.17 66.89 -11.45
N VAL A 543 -18.40 66.68 -12.57
CA VAL A 543 -18.04 65.34 -13.05
C VAL A 543 -17.07 64.59 -12.10
N ILE A 544 -16.14 65.33 -11.50
CA ILE A 544 -15.17 64.72 -10.57
C ILE A 544 -15.88 64.34 -9.23
N SER A 545 -16.81 65.12 -8.79
CA SER A 545 -17.65 64.87 -7.60
C SER A 545 -18.52 63.60 -7.78
N GLU A 546 -19.13 63.43 -8.99
CA GLU A 546 -19.91 62.24 -9.32
C GLU A 546 -19.01 60.96 -9.43
N ILE A 547 -17.80 61.12 -9.95
CA ILE A 547 -16.82 59.98 -10.02
C ILE A 547 -16.37 59.58 -8.62
N LEU A 548 -16.13 60.53 -7.70
CA LEU A 548 -15.73 60.26 -6.32
C LEU A 548 -16.86 59.62 -5.51
N GLU A 549 -18.14 60.02 -5.75
CA GLU A 549 -19.30 59.35 -5.14
C GLU A 549 -19.47 57.91 -5.67
N SER A 550 -19.32 57.73 -6.98
CA SER A 550 -19.36 56.40 -7.58
C SER A 550 -18.22 55.49 -7.13
N LEU A 551 -17.03 56.00 -6.82
CA LEU A 551 -15.92 55.27 -6.24
C LEU A 551 -16.17 54.82 -4.80
N ASP A 552 -16.81 55.70 -4.01
CA ASP A 552 -17.18 55.43 -2.61
C ASP A 552 -18.24 54.32 -2.54
N GLU A 553 -19.26 54.37 -3.42
CA GLU A 553 -20.28 53.33 -3.56
C GLU A 553 -19.68 51.98 -3.98
N LYS A 554 -18.71 51.96 -4.92
CA LYS A 554 -18.04 50.72 -5.34
C LYS A 554 -17.17 50.12 -4.26
N ILE A 555 -16.54 50.93 -3.43
CA ILE A 555 -15.77 50.39 -2.27
C ILE A 555 -16.73 49.73 -1.28
N ASP A 556 -17.91 50.33 -1.03
CA ASP A 556 -18.94 49.75 -0.17
C ASP A 556 -19.53 48.44 -0.78
N GLU A 557 -19.70 48.37 -2.10
CA GLU A 557 -20.11 47.14 -2.81
C GLU A 557 -19.05 46.03 -2.70
N ILE A 558 -17.78 46.33 -2.82
CA ILE A 558 -16.65 45.39 -2.66
C ILE A 558 -16.64 44.87 -1.21
N ASP A 559 -16.92 45.72 -0.23
CA ASP A 559 -17.02 45.31 1.19
C ASP A 559 -18.17 44.35 1.44
N LYS A 560 -19.36 44.64 0.90
CA LYS A 560 -20.51 43.73 0.97
C LYS A 560 -20.24 42.40 0.26
N TYR A 561 -19.60 42.43 -0.91
CA TYR A 561 -19.23 41.23 -1.66
C TYR A 561 -18.22 40.36 -0.88
N ASN A 562 -17.19 40.99 -0.31
CA ASN A 562 -16.18 40.26 0.48
C ASN A 562 -16.80 39.66 1.76
N LEU A 563 -17.71 40.36 2.43
CA LEU A 563 -18.41 39.86 3.61
C LEU A 563 -19.32 38.64 3.28
N ASN A 564 -20.00 38.68 2.13
CA ASN A 564 -20.86 37.57 1.68
C ASN A 564 -20.01 36.36 1.23
N LYS A 565 -18.93 36.61 0.49
CA LYS A 565 -17.98 35.55 0.09
C LYS A 565 -17.36 34.87 1.31
N GLU A 566 -17.02 35.61 2.34
CA GLU A 566 -16.49 35.07 3.58
C GLU A 566 -17.50 34.21 4.34
N ARG A 567 -18.79 34.61 4.36
CA ARG A 567 -19.86 33.78 4.95
C ARG A 567 -20.05 32.45 4.23
N LEU A 568 -20.02 32.46 2.89
CA LEU A 568 -20.11 31.26 2.08
C LEU A 568 -18.93 30.31 2.33
N ILE A 569 -17.69 30.84 2.38
CA ILE A 569 -16.49 30.07 2.70
C ILE A 569 -16.54 29.48 4.12
N GLU A 570 -17.15 30.18 5.06
CA GLU A 570 -17.30 29.72 6.45
C GLU A 570 -18.32 28.59 6.56
N GLN A 571 -19.41 28.66 5.79
CA GLN A 571 -20.39 27.57 5.67
C GLN A 571 -19.75 26.32 5.03
N GLU A 572 -19.04 26.47 3.91
CA GLU A 572 -18.29 25.37 3.28
C GLU A 572 -17.23 24.76 4.21
N TYR A 573 -16.56 25.59 5.04
CA TYR A 573 -15.55 25.10 5.99
C TYR A 573 -16.17 24.31 7.15
N ILE A 574 -17.35 24.70 7.63
CA ILE A 574 -18.10 23.97 8.66
C ILE A 574 -18.56 22.63 8.10
N GLU A 575 -19.12 22.60 6.89
CA GLU A 575 -19.48 21.37 6.18
C GLU A 575 -18.26 20.44 5.94
N ILE A 576 -17.12 21.00 5.52
CA ILE A 576 -15.88 20.22 5.33
C ILE A 576 -15.34 19.68 6.66
N LYS A 577 -15.47 20.42 7.76
CA LYS A 577 -15.01 20.00 9.08
C LYS A 577 -15.88 18.89 9.68
N GLU A 578 -17.16 18.91 9.42
CA GLU A 578 -18.10 17.84 9.79
C GLU A 578 -17.93 16.60 8.90
N LEU A 579 -17.54 16.78 7.63
CA LEU A 579 -17.27 15.71 6.66
C LEU A 579 -15.86 15.07 6.79
N THR A 580 -14.92 15.71 7.48
CA THR A 580 -13.54 15.21 7.59
C THR A 580 -13.42 13.81 8.24
N PRO A 581 -14.18 13.44 9.28
CA PRO A 581 -14.20 12.06 9.80
C PRO A 581 -14.83 11.07 8.80
N ILE A 582 -15.78 11.54 7.99
CA ILE A 582 -16.50 10.75 6.98
C ILE A 582 -15.59 10.51 5.76
N LEU A 583 -14.81 11.50 5.34
CA LEU A 583 -13.85 11.40 4.23
C LEU A 583 -12.70 10.43 4.56
N GLY A 584 -12.21 10.41 5.79
CA GLY A 584 -11.20 9.44 6.23
C GLY A 584 -11.72 8.00 6.17
N SER A 585 -12.95 7.77 6.62
CA SER A 585 -13.61 6.46 6.52
C SER A 585 -13.96 6.10 5.08
N ALA A 586 -14.29 7.08 4.22
CA ALA A 586 -14.58 6.87 2.80
C ALA A 586 -13.35 6.42 1.99
N ILE A 587 -12.15 6.95 2.28
CA ILE A 587 -10.91 6.55 1.60
C ILE A 587 -10.51 5.13 2.01
N ILE A 588 -10.64 4.78 3.29
CA ILE A 588 -10.42 3.41 3.77
C ILE A 588 -11.44 2.46 3.15
N ALA A 589 -12.71 2.85 3.12
CA ALA A 589 -13.77 2.08 2.49
C ALA A 589 -13.52 1.87 1.00
N GLN A 590 -13.01 2.88 0.30
CA GLN A 590 -12.66 2.79 -1.12
C GLN A 590 -11.50 1.81 -1.38
N SER A 591 -10.43 1.86 -0.58
CA SER A 591 -9.31 0.94 -0.70
C SER A 591 -9.74 -0.50 -0.43
N LEU A 592 -10.55 -0.72 0.63
CA LEU A 592 -11.14 -2.01 0.94
C LEU A 592 -12.09 -2.49 -0.17
N ALA A 593 -12.86 -1.58 -0.76
CA ALA A 593 -13.77 -1.89 -1.86
C ALA A 593 -13.03 -2.41 -3.09
N HIS A 594 -11.92 -1.78 -3.47
CA HIS A 594 -11.09 -2.24 -4.58
C HIS A 594 -10.50 -3.62 -4.33
N GLU A 595 -10.01 -3.87 -3.11
CA GLU A 595 -9.42 -5.15 -2.76
C GLU A 595 -10.47 -6.27 -2.67
N ILE A 596 -11.63 -5.99 -2.08
CA ILE A 596 -12.76 -6.93 -2.04
C ILE A 596 -13.21 -7.30 -3.46
N LYS A 597 -13.32 -6.31 -4.36
CA LYS A 597 -13.71 -6.54 -5.75
C LYS A 597 -12.68 -7.40 -6.49
N ARG A 598 -11.39 -7.14 -6.28
CA ARG A 598 -10.30 -7.92 -6.86
C ARG A 598 -10.35 -9.39 -6.40
N LEU A 599 -10.45 -9.60 -5.08
CA LEU A 599 -10.51 -10.94 -4.48
C LEU A 599 -11.78 -11.69 -4.90
N SER A 600 -12.94 -11.03 -4.93
CA SER A 600 -14.20 -11.62 -5.36
C SER A 600 -14.12 -12.12 -6.81
N ASN A 601 -13.53 -11.34 -7.71
CA ASN A 601 -13.33 -11.73 -9.11
C ASN A 601 -12.36 -12.91 -9.24
N GLN A 602 -11.30 -12.96 -8.44
CA GLN A 602 -10.36 -14.08 -8.41
C GLN A 602 -11.04 -15.37 -7.92
N ILE A 603 -11.82 -15.29 -6.83
CA ILE A 603 -12.55 -16.44 -6.29
C ILE A 603 -13.58 -16.94 -7.32
N ASP A 604 -14.33 -16.04 -7.95
CA ASP A 604 -15.31 -16.41 -9.00
C ASP A 604 -14.63 -17.15 -10.17
N SER A 605 -13.47 -16.65 -10.63
CA SER A 605 -12.68 -17.32 -11.67
C SER A 605 -12.22 -18.72 -11.26
N ILE A 606 -11.72 -18.87 -10.03
CA ILE A 606 -11.28 -20.17 -9.47
C ILE A 606 -12.46 -21.13 -9.36
N VAL A 607 -13.61 -20.65 -8.85
CA VAL A 607 -14.82 -21.47 -8.69
C VAL A 607 -15.34 -21.96 -10.04
N ARG A 608 -15.36 -21.11 -11.08
CA ARG A 608 -15.73 -21.52 -12.44
C ARG A 608 -14.81 -22.60 -12.99
N THR A 609 -13.51 -22.48 -12.72
CA THR A 609 -12.52 -23.49 -13.13
C THR A 609 -12.75 -24.82 -12.38
N ILE A 610 -12.91 -24.78 -11.06
CA ILE A 610 -13.17 -25.97 -10.23
C ILE A 610 -14.48 -26.65 -10.62
N LYS A 611 -15.52 -25.88 -10.93
CA LYS A 611 -16.84 -26.40 -11.32
C LYS A 611 -16.76 -27.32 -12.53
N HIS A 612 -15.78 -27.11 -13.41
CA HIS A 612 -15.57 -27.95 -14.60
C HIS A 612 -15.03 -29.35 -14.27
N TYR A 613 -14.39 -29.51 -13.09
CA TYR A 613 -13.78 -30.76 -12.64
C TYR A 613 -14.51 -31.46 -11.50
N CYS A 614 -15.61 -30.87 -10.98
CA CYS A 614 -16.35 -31.41 -9.84
C CYS A 614 -17.63 -32.13 -10.23
N ASP A 615 -18.06 -33.10 -9.40
CA ASP A 615 -19.34 -33.78 -9.53
C ASP A 615 -20.52 -32.80 -9.38
N ILE A 616 -21.59 -33.04 -10.13
CA ILE A 616 -22.80 -32.18 -10.16
C ILE A 616 -23.37 -31.95 -8.75
N LYS A 617 -23.21 -32.88 -7.83
CA LYS A 617 -23.61 -32.73 -6.42
C LYS A 617 -22.95 -31.59 -5.67
N VAL A 618 -21.77 -31.13 -6.11
CA VAL A 618 -20.99 -30.05 -5.50
C VAL A 618 -21.29 -28.70 -6.17
N HIS A 619 -21.87 -28.69 -7.36
CA HIS A 619 -22.13 -27.46 -8.13
C HIS A 619 -22.98 -26.47 -7.36
N HIS A 620 -23.99 -26.94 -6.62
CA HIS A 620 -24.85 -26.06 -5.81
C HIS A 620 -24.04 -25.24 -4.76
N LYS A 621 -23.07 -25.88 -4.09
CA LYS A 621 -22.18 -25.16 -3.12
C LYS A 621 -21.24 -24.19 -3.82
N LEU A 622 -20.77 -24.54 -5.00
CA LEU A 622 -19.94 -23.66 -5.82
C LEU A 622 -20.73 -22.46 -6.34
N ASP A 623 -21.98 -22.65 -6.72
CA ASP A 623 -22.88 -21.56 -7.10
C ASP A 623 -23.17 -20.60 -5.93
N GLN A 624 -23.27 -21.09 -4.70
CA GLN A 624 -23.36 -20.25 -3.50
C GLN A 624 -22.11 -19.39 -3.32
N VAL A 625 -20.92 -19.95 -3.53
CA VAL A 625 -19.66 -19.16 -3.44
C VAL A 625 -19.62 -18.08 -4.51
N THR A 626 -19.96 -18.41 -5.77
CA THR A 626 -20.03 -17.42 -6.87
C THR A 626 -21.01 -16.30 -6.54
N MET A 627 -22.19 -16.63 -5.99
CA MET A 627 -23.20 -15.67 -5.58
C MET A 627 -22.69 -14.75 -4.46
N ASN A 628 -22.06 -15.32 -3.45
CA ASN A 628 -21.47 -14.53 -2.35
C ASN A 628 -20.37 -13.58 -2.85
N CYS A 629 -19.54 -14.02 -3.79
CA CYS A 629 -18.54 -13.19 -4.44
C CYS A 629 -19.16 -12.06 -5.26
N TYR A 630 -20.24 -12.34 -5.98
CA TYR A 630 -21.00 -11.32 -6.70
C TYR A 630 -21.51 -10.23 -5.75
N TYR A 631 -22.10 -10.60 -4.61
CA TYR A 631 -22.57 -9.64 -3.62
C TYR A 631 -21.42 -8.84 -2.98
N LEU A 632 -20.33 -9.47 -2.62
CA LEU A 632 -19.16 -8.79 -2.10
C LEU A 632 -18.61 -7.75 -3.10
N SER A 633 -18.56 -8.10 -4.39
CA SER A 633 -18.16 -7.18 -5.45
C SER A 633 -19.13 -6.01 -5.62
N LYS A 634 -20.43 -6.25 -5.49
CA LYS A 634 -21.46 -5.21 -5.54
C LYS A 634 -21.39 -4.26 -4.36
N TYR A 635 -21.25 -4.77 -3.13
CA TYR A 635 -21.07 -3.94 -1.94
C TYR A 635 -19.80 -3.10 -2.03
N ALA A 636 -18.71 -3.69 -2.49
CA ALA A 636 -17.49 -2.95 -2.74
C ALA A 636 -17.67 -1.82 -3.78
N SER A 637 -18.47 -2.04 -4.82
CA SER A 637 -18.75 -1.01 -5.84
C SER A 637 -19.53 0.19 -5.29
N VAL A 638 -20.34 0.00 -4.26
CA VAL A 638 -21.06 1.11 -3.59
C VAL A 638 -20.12 1.95 -2.72
N LEU A 639 -19.13 1.32 -2.11
CA LEU A 639 -18.11 1.99 -1.29
C LEU A 639 -17.06 2.73 -2.13
N ASP A 640 -16.98 2.46 -3.44
CA ASP A 640 -16.03 3.11 -4.34
C ASP A 640 -16.53 4.48 -4.83
N VAL A 641 -16.14 5.53 -4.12
CA VAL A 641 -16.51 6.93 -4.41
C VAL A 641 -16.08 7.40 -5.82
N ASN A 642 -14.96 6.85 -6.35
CA ASN A 642 -14.47 7.21 -7.69
C ASN A 642 -15.26 6.55 -8.82
N SER A 643 -15.92 5.42 -8.59
CA SER A 643 -16.81 4.82 -9.58
C SER A 643 -18.04 5.70 -9.82
N LYS A 644 -18.46 6.46 -8.81
CA LYS A 644 -19.55 7.42 -8.89
C LYS A 644 -19.22 8.64 -9.77
N ALA A 645 -17.97 9.06 -9.88
CA ALA A 645 -17.59 10.27 -10.61
C ALA A 645 -17.52 10.11 -12.14
N LYS A 646 -17.33 8.89 -12.65
CA LYS A 646 -17.04 8.67 -14.09
C LYS A 646 -18.25 8.35 -14.98
N ARG A 647 -19.45 7.99 -14.46
CA ARG A 647 -20.64 7.62 -15.25
C ARG A 647 -21.97 7.95 -14.57
N ARG A 648 -22.15 9.16 -14.06
CA ARG A 648 -23.45 9.60 -13.55
C ARG A 648 -24.32 10.08 -14.71
N LYS A 649 -25.13 9.19 -15.29
CA LYS A 649 -26.23 9.59 -16.18
C LYS A 649 -27.51 9.60 -15.36
N TYR A 650 -28.02 10.79 -15.04
CA TYR A 650 -29.33 10.97 -14.46
C TYR A 650 -30.37 10.76 -15.57
N GLU A 651 -31.31 9.88 -15.33
CA GLU A 651 -32.40 9.56 -16.25
C GLU A 651 -33.72 9.74 -15.52
N THR A 652 -34.74 10.16 -16.28
CA THR A 652 -36.12 10.18 -15.80
C THR A 652 -36.82 8.94 -16.31
N PHE A 653 -37.41 8.15 -15.40
CA PHE A 653 -38.04 6.86 -15.74
C PHE A 653 -39.21 6.56 -14.80
N LEU A 654 -40.09 5.65 -15.26
CA LEU A 654 -41.20 5.12 -14.49
C LEU A 654 -40.71 4.08 -13.52
N ILE A 655 -41.02 4.23 -12.22
CA ILE A 655 -40.47 3.37 -11.16
C ILE A 655 -41.09 1.97 -11.19
N LYS A 656 -42.38 1.84 -11.46
CA LYS A 656 -43.09 0.54 -11.49
C LYS A 656 -42.55 -0.33 -12.62
N ASP A 657 -42.51 0.19 -13.85
CA ASP A 657 -41.96 -0.53 -14.98
C ASP A 657 -40.56 -1.04 -14.74
N TYR A 658 -39.74 -0.22 -14.07
CA TYR A 658 -38.36 -0.61 -13.75
C TYR A 658 -38.29 -1.64 -12.62
N LEU A 659 -39.15 -1.56 -11.60
CA LEU A 659 -39.27 -2.58 -10.56
C LEU A 659 -39.70 -3.94 -11.17
N GLU A 660 -40.65 -3.97 -12.09
CA GLU A 660 -41.06 -5.18 -12.80
C GLU A 660 -39.85 -5.81 -13.51
N THR A 661 -39.08 -5.00 -14.26
CA THR A 661 -37.86 -5.46 -14.94
C THR A 661 -36.82 -6.03 -13.93
N ILE A 662 -36.61 -5.36 -12.79
CA ILE A 662 -35.67 -5.82 -11.76
C ILE A 662 -36.10 -7.14 -11.16
N LEU A 663 -37.41 -7.33 -10.91
CA LEU A 663 -37.94 -8.55 -10.29
C LEU A 663 -37.93 -9.74 -11.27
N GLU A 664 -38.21 -9.53 -12.54
CA GLU A 664 -38.16 -10.57 -13.57
C GLU A 664 -36.73 -11.07 -13.85
N GLU A 665 -35.76 -10.19 -13.85
CA GLU A 665 -34.35 -10.51 -14.12
C GLU A 665 -33.56 -10.95 -12.88
N ASN A 666 -34.16 -10.95 -11.69
CA ASN A 666 -33.43 -11.13 -10.44
C ASN A 666 -33.22 -12.60 -10.08
N PRO A 667 -32.00 -13.14 -10.21
CA PRO A 667 -31.72 -14.55 -9.89
C PRO A 667 -31.91 -14.90 -8.41
N ILE A 668 -32.01 -13.90 -7.52
CA ILE A 668 -32.18 -14.09 -6.07
C ILE A 668 -33.55 -14.65 -5.76
N LEU A 669 -34.57 -14.28 -6.55
CA LEU A 669 -35.94 -14.72 -6.34
C LEU A 669 -36.18 -16.17 -6.78
N HIS A 670 -35.25 -16.78 -7.51
CA HIS A 670 -35.24 -18.16 -7.96
C HIS A 670 -34.24 -19.03 -7.18
N TYR A 671 -33.87 -18.60 -6.00
CA TYR A 671 -32.81 -19.22 -5.18
C TYR A 671 -33.35 -20.54 -4.55
N LYS A 672 -32.54 -21.60 -4.57
CA LYS A 672 -32.85 -22.95 -4.04
C LYS A 672 -33.97 -23.69 -4.73
N GLY A 673 -34.44 -23.27 -5.90
CA GLY A 673 -35.52 -23.93 -6.61
C GLY A 673 -36.94 -23.64 -6.05
N GLU A 674 -37.03 -22.66 -5.15
CA GLU A 674 -38.26 -22.08 -4.66
C GLU A 674 -38.45 -20.68 -5.25
N ASP A 675 -39.61 -20.42 -5.85
CA ASP A 675 -39.96 -19.11 -6.39
C ASP A 675 -40.60 -18.27 -5.27
N TYR A 676 -39.87 -17.26 -4.82
CA TYR A 676 -40.39 -16.31 -3.84
C TYR A 676 -41.37 -15.35 -4.50
N LYS A 677 -42.56 -15.21 -3.89
CA LYS A 677 -43.62 -14.36 -4.46
C LYS A 677 -43.33 -12.88 -4.14
N CYS A 678 -43.18 -12.07 -5.19
CA CYS A 678 -43.18 -10.61 -5.10
C CYS A 678 -44.47 -10.07 -5.69
N LYS A 679 -45.07 -9.05 -5.05
CA LYS A 679 -46.27 -8.37 -5.54
C LYS A 679 -46.00 -6.88 -5.66
N ILE A 680 -46.32 -6.30 -6.84
CA ILE A 680 -46.30 -4.85 -7.03
C ILE A 680 -47.75 -4.39 -7.11
N LYS A 681 -48.10 -3.37 -6.30
CA LYS A 681 -49.43 -2.76 -6.25
C LYS A 681 -49.31 -1.24 -6.47
N GLY A 682 -50.39 -0.62 -6.95
CA GLY A 682 -50.45 0.82 -7.11
C GLY A 682 -50.19 1.28 -8.53
N LYS A 683 -50.37 2.58 -8.79
CA LYS A 683 -50.14 3.24 -10.09
C LYS A 683 -48.69 3.71 -10.15
N ASP A 684 -48.15 3.77 -11.36
CA ASP A 684 -46.80 4.20 -11.61
C ASP A 684 -46.61 5.74 -11.44
N PHE A 685 -45.38 6.16 -11.18
CA PHE A 685 -44.97 7.56 -11.19
C PHE A 685 -43.51 7.69 -11.63
N THR A 686 -43.19 8.87 -12.09
CA THR A 686 -41.87 9.16 -12.64
C THR A 686 -40.89 9.63 -11.54
N ILE A 687 -39.69 9.10 -11.56
CA ILE A 687 -38.57 9.56 -10.71
C ILE A 687 -37.38 9.92 -11.60
N ARG A 688 -36.50 10.79 -11.10
CA ARG A 688 -35.25 11.17 -11.74
C ARG A 688 -34.06 10.77 -10.87
N GLY A 689 -33.10 10.09 -11.45
CA GLY A 689 -31.90 9.67 -10.74
C GLY A 689 -31.07 8.66 -11.53
N ILE A 690 -30.13 8.01 -10.86
CA ILE A 690 -29.27 7.00 -11.48
C ILE A 690 -29.99 5.64 -11.44
N LYS A 691 -30.51 5.21 -12.58
CA LYS A 691 -31.30 3.98 -12.71
C LYS A 691 -30.65 2.74 -12.07
N ALA A 692 -29.32 2.59 -12.21
CA ALA A 692 -28.60 1.47 -11.60
C ALA A 692 -28.65 1.47 -10.05
N ASN A 693 -28.83 2.62 -9.40
CA ASN A 693 -28.89 2.71 -7.94
C ASN A 693 -30.22 2.18 -7.41
N ILE A 694 -31.34 2.34 -8.11
CA ILE A 694 -32.62 1.72 -7.73
C ILE A 694 -32.50 0.20 -7.72
N LYS A 695 -31.81 -0.40 -8.68
CA LYS A 695 -31.56 -1.85 -8.68
C LYS A 695 -30.84 -2.29 -7.41
N VAL A 696 -29.79 -1.59 -7.00
CA VAL A 696 -29.05 -1.90 -5.77
C VAL A 696 -29.90 -1.71 -4.51
N ILE A 697 -30.73 -0.66 -4.45
CA ILE A 697 -31.66 -0.41 -3.35
C ILE A 697 -32.64 -1.57 -3.22
N VAL A 698 -33.31 -1.94 -4.31
CA VAL A 698 -34.30 -3.01 -4.33
C VAL A 698 -33.69 -4.37 -3.97
N GLU A 699 -32.53 -4.70 -4.54
CA GLU A 699 -31.80 -5.93 -4.22
C GLU A 699 -31.44 -6.02 -2.72
N ASN A 700 -30.99 -4.93 -2.09
CA ASN A 700 -30.71 -4.92 -0.65
C ASN A 700 -31.96 -5.15 0.20
N MET A 701 -33.09 -4.53 -0.19
CA MET A 701 -34.36 -4.71 0.51
C MET A 701 -34.86 -6.15 0.39
N ILE A 702 -34.83 -6.73 -0.82
CA ILE A 702 -35.20 -8.12 -1.06
C ILE A 702 -34.34 -9.09 -0.24
N LEU A 703 -33.01 -8.91 -0.25
CA LEU A 703 -32.09 -9.77 0.50
C LEU A 703 -32.34 -9.74 2.01
N ASN A 704 -32.64 -8.57 2.55
CA ASN A 704 -32.99 -8.45 3.96
C ASN A 704 -34.30 -9.16 4.28
N SER A 705 -35.32 -9.00 3.45
CA SER A 705 -36.60 -9.69 3.62
C SER A 705 -36.43 -11.21 3.50
N LEU A 706 -35.74 -11.69 2.47
CA LEU A 706 -35.56 -13.16 2.26
C LEU A 706 -34.78 -13.80 3.42
N TYR A 707 -33.73 -13.14 3.91
CA TYR A 707 -32.98 -13.66 5.05
C TYR A 707 -33.89 -13.92 6.27
N TRP A 708 -34.73 -12.96 6.63
CA TRP A 708 -35.59 -13.10 7.80
C TRP A 708 -36.80 -14.02 7.59
N LEU A 709 -37.36 -14.04 6.37
CA LEU A 709 -38.41 -14.95 6.00
C LEU A 709 -37.95 -16.42 6.08
N GLU A 710 -36.73 -16.70 5.61
CA GLU A 710 -36.10 -18.02 5.69
C GLU A 710 -35.70 -18.36 7.13
N TYR A 711 -35.03 -17.44 7.85
CA TYR A 711 -34.59 -17.66 9.24
C TYR A 711 -35.76 -18.05 10.17
N PHE A 712 -36.90 -17.44 9.99
CA PHE A 712 -38.09 -17.75 10.78
C PHE A 712 -39.02 -18.82 10.18
N ASN A 713 -38.63 -19.41 9.06
CA ASN A 713 -39.43 -20.40 8.30
C ASN A 713 -40.90 -19.93 8.07
N ILE A 714 -41.05 -18.71 7.55
CA ILE A 714 -42.41 -18.15 7.32
C ILE A 714 -43.10 -18.93 6.20
N PRO A 715 -44.33 -19.49 6.45
CA PRO A 715 -45.08 -20.17 5.43
C PRO A 715 -45.59 -19.18 4.36
N GLU A 716 -45.45 -19.52 3.07
CA GLU A 716 -45.81 -18.68 1.93
C GLU A 716 -45.14 -17.27 1.96
N PRO A 717 -43.83 -17.23 1.90
CA PRO A 717 -43.09 -15.97 1.99
C PRO A 717 -43.51 -15.01 0.86
N LEU A 718 -43.83 -13.77 1.25
CA LEU A 718 -44.32 -12.73 0.34
C LEU A 718 -43.63 -11.40 0.62
N ILE A 719 -43.11 -10.77 -0.45
CA ILE A 719 -42.58 -9.39 -0.42
C ILE A 719 -43.53 -8.51 -1.26
N CYS A 720 -43.90 -7.37 -0.72
CA CYS A 720 -44.86 -6.45 -1.36
C CYS A 720 -44.21 -5.07 -1.58
N PHE A 721 -44.41 -4.53 -2.79
CA PHE A 721 -44.06 -3.20 -3.23
C PHE A 721 -45.34 -2.42 -3.50
N GLU A 722 -45.63 -1.37 -2.76
CA GLU A 722 -46.83 -0.57 -2.92
C GLU A 722 -46.47 0.86 -3.31
N LEU A 723 -47.02 1.34 -4.46
CA LEU A 723 -46.74 2.64 -5.03
C LEU A 723 -47.91 3.61 -4.81
N PHE A 724 -47.61 4.80 -4.30
CA PHE A 724 -48.53 5.89 -4.02
C PHE A 724 -48.10 7.14 -4.82
N PRO A 725 -48.61 7.33 -6.05
CA PRO A 725 -48.17 8.40 -6.95
C PRO A 725 -48.42 9.80 -6.40
N ASP A 726 -49.58 10.01 -5.75
CA ASP A 726 -50.00 11.31 -5.22
C ASP A 726 -49.09 11.79 -4.07
N GLU A 727 -48.49 10.83 -3.32
CA GLU A 727 -47.54 11.10 -2.25
C GLU A 727 -46.08 10.86 -2.65
N ARG A 728 -45.86 10.43 -3.89
CA ARG A 728 -44.54 10.03 -4.43
C ARG A 728 -43.82 9.04 -3.51
N LYS A 729 -44.54 8.02 -3.03
CA LYS A 729 -44.04 7.04 -2.06
C LYS A 729 -43.99 5.65 -2.66
N LEU A 730 -42.94 4.91 -2.25
CA LEU A 730 -42.79 3.48 -2.44
C LEU A 730 -42.70 2.84 -1.05
N ILE A 731 -43.65 1.93 -0.75
CA ILE A 731 -43.61 1.14 0.50
C ILE A 731 -43.17 -0.26 0.17
N ILE A 732 -42.17 -0.78 0.91
CA ILE A 732 -41.64 -2.12 0.80
C ILE A 732 -41.89 -2.85 2.11
N SER A 733 -42.54 -4.01 2.05
CA SER A 733 -42.88 -4.81 3.23
C SER A 733 -42.78 -6.31 2.93
N ASP A 734 -42.64 -7.09 3.96
CA ASP A 734 -42.73 -8.55 3.92
C ASP A 734 -43.68 -9.09 4.99
N ASN A 735 -44.08 -10.38 4.86
CA ASN A 735 -44.96 -11.03 5.82
C ASN A 735 -44.22 -11.74 6.96
N GLY A 736 -42.95 -11.34 7.23
CA GLY A 736 -42.14 -11.87 8.29
C GLY A 736 -42.48 -11.29 9.68
N LYS A 737 -41.62 -11.59 10.65
CA LYS A 737 -41.82 -11.14 12.04
C LYS A 737 -41.58 -9.65 12.28
N GLY A 738 -41.08 -8.93 11.26
CA GLY A 738 -40.74 -7.51 11.37
C GLY A 738 -39.46 -7.24 12.18
N ILE A 739 -39.28 -5.98 12.53
CA ILE A 739 -38.04 -5.43 13.11
C ILE A 739 -38.22 -5.24 14.62
N ASP A 740 -37.28 -5.76 15.40
CA ASP A 740 -37.25 -5.62 16.87
C ASP A 740 -37.26 -4.16 17.27
N GLN A 741 -38.13 -3.78 18.22
CA GLN A 741 -38.26 -2.40 18.71
C GLN A 741 -36.94 -1.83 19.27
N ASN A 742 -36.08 -2.69 19.84
CA ASN A 742 -34.81 -2.24 20.45
C ASN A 742 -33.82 -1.67 19.42
N ILE A 743 -33.91 -2.08 18.15
CA ILE A 743 -33.00 -1.61 17.08
C ILE A 743 -33.69 -0.73 16.05
N SER A 744 -35.01 -0.64 16.06
CA SER A 744 -35.81 0.05 15.03
C SER A 744 -35.33 1.47 14.74
N ASN A 745 -34.84 2.20 15.73
CA ASN A 745 -34.35 3.58 15.61
C ASN A 745 -32.91 3.70 15.07
N LYS A 746 -32.18 2.55 14.97
CA LYS A 746 -30.76 2.53 14.59
C LYS A 746 -30.49 1.68 13.35
N ILE A 747 -31.51 1.09 12.75
CA ILE A 747 -31.34 0.14 11.63
C ILE A 747 -30.69 0.76 10.39
N PHE A 748 -30.74 2.08 10.24
CA PHE A 748 -30.12 2.83 9.13
C PHE A 748 -28.68 3.28 9.45
N GLU A 749 -28.20 3.09 10.68
CA GLU A 749 -26.82 3.37 11.06
C GLU A 749 -25.88 2.27 10.53
N PRO A 750 -24.63 2.60 10.16
CA PRO A 750 -23.68 1.61 9.69
C PRO A 750 -23.32 0.61 10.81
N PHE A 751 -23.09 -0.65 10.44
CA PHE A 751 -22.72 -1.76 11.32
C PHE A 751 -23.79 -2.21 12.34
N VAL A 752 -25.02 -1.75 12.22
CA VAL A 752 -26.14 -2.21 13.03
C VAL A 752 -26.80 -3.44 12.40
N SER A 753 -26.78 -4.57 13.08
CA SER A 753 -27.38 -5.84 12.63
C SER A 753 -27.77 -6.73 13.81
N ASN A 754 -28.95 -7.36 13.73
CA ASN A 754 -29.44 -8.37 14.66
C ASN A 754 -29.33 -9.82 14.11
N LYS A 755 -28.63 -9.98 12.96
CA LYS A 755 -28.44 -11.31 12.39
C LYS A 755 -27.55 -12.16 13.31
N PRO A 756 -28.00 -13.37 13.73
CA PRO A 756 -27.19 -14.25 14.56
C PRO A 756 -25.92 -14.70 13.83
N HIS A 757 -24.91 -15.11 14.59
CA HIS A 757 -23.61 -15.60 14.09
C HIS A 757 -22.80 -14.61 13.24
N ARG A 758 -23.10 -13.31 13.28
CA ARG A 758 -22.47 -12.27 12.45
C ARG A 758 -22.68 -12.48 10.94
N ASP A 759 -23.81 -13.09 10.55
CA ASP A 759 -24.16 -13.34 9.15
C ASP A 759 -24.47 -12.07 8.33
N GLY A 760 -24.28 -10.88 8.90
CA GLY A 760 -24.45 -9.60 8.23
C GLY A 760 -23.60 -8.50 8.83
N LEU A 761 -22.96 -7.71 7.98
CA LEU A 761 -22.12 -6.57 8.37
C LEU A 761 -22.91 -5.35 8.85
N GLY A 762 -24.26 -5.37 8.80
CA GLY A 762 -25.10 -4.22 9.17
C GLY A 762 -24.96 -3.01 8.25
N MET A 763 -24.54 -3.21 6.98
CA MET A 763 -24.31 -2.14 6.00
C MET A 763 -25.46 -1.97 4.98
N GLY A 764 -26.33 -2.96 4.85
CA GLY A 764 -27.31 -3.00 3.75
C GLY A 764 -28.27 -1.80 3.75
N LEU A 765 -28.90 -1.50 4.89
CA LEU A 765 -29.83 -0.37 5.01
C LEU A 765 -29.13 0.99 5.00
N TYR A 766 -27.94 1.08 5.53
CA TYR A 766 -27.10 2.28 5.42
C TYR A 766 -26.79 2.60 3.94
N ILE A 767 -26.42 1.59 3.15
CA ILE A 767 -26.21 1.74 1.70
C ILE A 767 -27.46 2.21 0.99
N VAL A 768 -28.64 1.69 1.36
CA VAL A 768 -29.91 2.16 0.82
C VAL A 768 -30.12 3.65 1.09
N THR A 769 -29.86 4.10 2.31
CA THR A 769 -29.97 5.51 2.71
C THR A 769 -29.06 6.41 1.87
N GLU A 770 -27.80 6.00 1.69
CA GLU A 770 -26.82 6.75 0.89
C GLU A 770 -27.19 6.84 -0.60
N LEU A 771 -27.70 5.76 -1.19
CA LEU A 771 -28.09 5.74 -2.60
C LEU A 771 -29.39 6.52 -2.87
N LEU A 772 -30.28 6.63 -1.90
CA LEU A 772 -31.51 7.40 -2.02
C LEU A 772 -31.27 8.90 -2.12
N GLN A 773 -30.15 9.41 -1.62
CA GLN A 773 -29.77 10.81 -1.78
C GLN A 773 -29.65 11.22 -3.26
N ASP A 774 -29.20 10.31 -4.15
CA ASP A 774 -29.14 10.56 -5.60
C ASP A 774 -30.52 10.75 -6.24
N PHE A 775 -31.61 10.45 -5.54
CA PHE A 775 -33.00 10.63 -5.96
C PHE A 775 -33.72 11.74 -5.18
N GLY A 776 -33.03 12.45 -4.28
CA GLY A 776 -33.69 13.35 -3.34
C GLY A 776 -34.75 12.62 -2.49
N ALA A 777 -34.48 11.37 -2.12
CA ALA A 777 -35.45 10.52 -1.44
C ALA A 777 -34.97 10.15 -0.02
N ILE A 778 -35.91 9.91 0.87
CA ILE A 778 -35.68 9.55 2.27
C ILE A 778 -36.33 8.19 2.55
N ILE A 779 -35.67 7.35 3.33
CA ILE A 779 -36.24 6.10 3.83
C ILE A 779 -36.56 6.19 5.31
N SER A 780 -37.70 5.67 5.71
CA SER A 780 -38.14 5.58 7.08
C SER A 780 -38.83 4.25 7.36
N LEU A 781 -39.04 3.93 8.64
CA LEU A 781 -39.80 2.77 9.06
C LEU A 781 -41.19 3.22 9.56
N ASP A 782 -42.26 2.63 8.98
CA ASP A 782 -43.64 2.95 9.36
C ASP A 782 -43.91 2.62 10.83
N GLU A 783 -44.79 3.41 11.47
CA GLU A 783 -45.23 3.18 12.84
C GLU A 783 -46.26 2.01 12.95
N GLU A 784 -46.80 1.52 11.82
CA GLU A 784 -47.72 0.41 11.79
C GLU A 784 -47.03 -0.89 12.24
N LEU A 785 -47.70 -1.61 13.14
CA LEU A 785 -47.22 -2.87 13.70
C LEU A 785 -47.89 -4.07 13.02
N ASN A 786 -47.08 -5.10 12.75
CA ASN A 786 -47.60 -6.38 12.25
C ASN A 786 -48.26 -7.21 13.38
N ASN A 787 -48.77 -8.43 13.04
CA ASN A 787 -49.37 -9.34 13.99
C ASN A 787 -48.45 -9.83 15.10
N TYR A 788 -47.14 -9.56 15.02
CA TYR A 788 -46.14 -9.88 16.04
C TYR A 788 -45.78 -8.66 16.91
N GLY A 789 -46.44 -7.51 16.71
CA GLY A 789 -46.17 -6.26 17.45
C GLY A 789 -44.91 -5.51 17.01
N ASN A 790 -44.38 -5.77 15.82
CA ASN A 790 -43.16 -5.20 15.29
C ASN A 790 -43.42 -4.35 14.05
N LYS A 791 -42.59 -3.29 13.83
CA LYS A 791 -42.59 -2.50 12.60
C LYS A 791 -42.10 -3.35 11.44
N TYR A 792 -42.68 -3.23 10.23
CA TYR A 792 -42.40 -4.10 9.12
C TYR A 792 -42.45 -3.45 7.73
N LYS A 793 -42.85 -2.18 7.64
CA LYS A 793 -42.96 -1.43 6.41
C LYS A 793 -41.86 -0.39 6.29
N PHE A 794 -41.09 -0.45 5.23
CA PHE A 794 -40.15 0.61 4.85
C PHE A 794 -40.82 1.56 3.88
N ILE A 795 -40.79 2.85 4.19
CA ILE A 795 -41.35 3.93 3.38
C ILE A 795 -40.21 4.70 2.72
N ILE A 796 -40.21 4.74 1.40
CA ILE A 796 -39.30 5.60 0.61
C ILE A 796 -40.12 6.75 0.03
N GLU A 797 -39.79 7.98 0.42
CA GLU A 797 -40.43 9.20 -0.06
C GLU A 797 -39.51 9.94 -1.00
N PHE A 798 -39.97 10.19 -2.24
CA PHE A 798 -39.26 10.96 -3.25
C PHE A 798 -39.72 12.42 -3.19
N LEU A 799 -38.85 13.29 -2.66
CA LEU A 799 -39.15 14.71 -2.48
C LEU A 799 -39.39 15.40 -3.85
N GLU A 800 -40.25 16.40 -3.89
CA GLU A 800 -40.44 17.20 -5.11
C GLU A 800 -39.16 17.99 -5.43
N GLU A 801 -38.72 17.93 -6.68
CA GLU A 801 -37.75 18.91 -7.18
C GLU A 801 -38.40 20.29 -7.12
N ASN A 802 -37.89 21.19 -6.28
CA ASN A 802 -38.15 22.59 -6.47
C ASN A 802 -37.62 22.98 -7.85
N ASN A 803 -38.51 23.24 -8.78
CA ASN A 803 -38.24 23.81 -10.08
C ASN A 803 -37.72 25.26 -9.92
N ASN A 804 -36.45 25.37 -9.50
CA ASN A 804 -35.69 26.62 -9.65
C ASN A 804 -34.29 26.19 -10.17
N GLU A 805 -34.21 26.27 -11.54
CA GLU A 805 -33.04 26.26 -12.44
C GLU A 805 -32.18 24.99 -12.54
#